data_39a09e1b66cd9da423423235fdecfd4a
#
_entry.id   39a09e1b66cd9da423423235fdecfd4a
#
_cell.length_a   1.000
_cell.length_b   1.000
_cell.length_c   1.000
_cell.angle_alpha   90.00
_cell.angle_beta   90.00
_cell.angle_gamma   90.00
#
_symmetry.space_group_name_H-M   'P 1'
#
loop_
_entity.id
_entity.type
_entity.pdbx_description
1 polymer ?
#
loop_
_entity_poly.entity_id
_entity_poly.type
_entity_poly.pdbx_seq_one_letter_code
_entity_poly.pdbx_strand_id
1 'polypeptide(L)'
;MSRHTPSSGPVAVPWSTSPSGPVGVRIAGLSSTALDASLIPLSTELALRVAGLDHKLTADAARLSDALYALIGTEPARPFKARLVGLRRAVHQGARLGLLIGTAAPPDVLGADLIEHLHQHVALRRSRADLFAELEDALPAETRSAATALAALIQDPAFATGLGYASPDLYEDLLRWSKTDVPARKPLDGAAVRLAKYASRAMAKPSPLTTFAASGFGHWVPGIGVDVRLEDSGRAEVAEVGLPPLARIAAALAHAPELAAAVQLRVNPSATALSSPGGDRWLFTAPGPSGEVRTLPATPALATILSAVAEAGSPERLRTLLGATTPGSGADAVLARLVRLGLLEVRLGLPDQRLDAATLCDWLGRHLPSHSEALHPLLAGLRAIRDEIGTARDAAPGSHRRIGSSLRQRLTDAYTHLQLHTDSRELGFGPPYFHHSLVTGSAASLDPAVWRPTLKDLALVPALLAPFDTLASARDGLRRCAVTACGPGFRRPFTHFLQDFGGWWANAGSGAFTDRDTRRQDELRQLIAATRPARDGAVRLDPSAVRDLCGGWPGPGTSGDSHACYVQTLPDPSTGPRLVLNTVTGGHGTGRTRIARLLDGSGDVDAAEDEWAGAPDPGHGPLYAELDGVFGSALNQRAARTRYAIDLDGATSHRPPERLIGPAELDVVHDPRLEHLQLVHRPTGRVVRPVHAGLLATPLLPLQARLLVGAFGQTSYAFWSDWPQLWQLLPSERIDQSRAGPGTGASSGGWTKLPRLALGSVVLRRATWFIDAGRAPARDTGESDAAHLVRVHTWRVALGLPRRCFLRVLTARPAGGFTGPALHDKDRKPVFVDFAHAHLLRVFERAAATGRPLLLTEALPDPYDAPARPDGHRYATEFVIELPSAPADRGRHTC
;
A
#
# COMPACT_ATOMS: atom_id res chain seq x y z
N MET A 1 -20.03 28.91 -49.19
CA MET A 1 -20.05 28.59 -47.73
C MET A 1 -19.03 27.48 -47.49
N SER A 2 -17.79 27.91 -47.22
CA SER A 2 -16.66 27.01 -46.97
C SER A 2 -16.68 26.60 -45.50
N ARG A 3 -16.78 25.30 -45.26
CA ARG A 3 -16.67 24.72 -43.94
C ARG A 3 -15.20 24.75 -43.48
N HIS A 4 -14.88 25.63 -42.52
CA HIS A 4 -13.62 25.57 -41.79
C HIS A 4 -13.63 24.34 -40.87
N THR A 5 -12.83 23.35 -41.23
CA THR A 5 -12.38 22.31 -40.29
C THR A 5 -11.40 22.96 -39.31
N PRO A 6 -11.61 22.91 -38.01
CA PRO A 6 -10.60 23.34 -37.06
C PRO A 6 -9.41 22.35 -37.09
N SER A 7 -8.22 22.86 -37.42
CA SER A 7 -6.97 22.10 -37.25
C SER A 7 -6.80 21.74 -35.79
N SER A 8 -6.94 20.47 -35.48
CA SER A 8 -6.59 19.91 -34.16
C SER A 8 -5.09 20.02 -33.95
N GLY A 9 -4.66 21.07 -33.27
CA GLY A 9 -3.31 21.11 -32.70
C GLY A 9 -3.15 19.98 -31.71
N PRO A 10 -1.91 19.51 -31.43
CA PRO A 10 -1.69 18.41 -30.52
C PRO A 10 -2.28 18.73 -29.14
N VAL A 11 -3.18 17.86 -28.65
CA VAL A 11 -3.77 17.98 -27.33
C VAL A 11 -2.64 17.89 -26.29
N ALA A 12 -2.45 18.96 -25.54
CA ALA A 12 -1.41 19.03 -24.53
C ALA A 12 -1.68 18.00 -23.43
N VAL A 13 -0.68 17.18 -23.12
CA VAL A 13 -0.73 16.29 -21.96
C VAL A 13 -0.74 17.16 -20.70
N PRO A 14 -1.72 17.02 -19.78
CA PRO A 14 -1.85 17.93 -18.65
C PRO A 14 -0.74 17.75 -17.59
N TRP A 15 0.17 16.80 -17.76
CA TRP A 15 1.23 16.48 -16.79
C TRP A 15 2.61 16.70 -17.39
N SER A 16 3.52 17.24 -16.57
CA SER A 16 4.92 17.44 -16.96
C SER A 16 5.63 16.09 -17.09
N THR A 17 6.41 15.92 -18.13
CA THR A 17 7.31 14.78 -18.30
C THR A 17 8.63 14.96 -17.58
N SER A 18 8.83 16.11 -16.93
CA SER A 18 10.00 16.36 -16.08
C SER A 18 9.61 16.10 -14.63
N PRO A 19 10.16 15.07 -14.00
CA PRO A 19 9.88 14.77 -12.60
C PRO A 19 10.41 15.88 -11.70
N SER A 20 9.72 16.14 -10.59
CA SER A 20 10.12 17.18 -9.63
C SER A 20 10.86 16.57 -8.44
N GLY A 21 12.04 17.15 -8.14
CA GLY A 21 12.84 16.82 -6.96
C GLY A 21 13.40 15.38 -6.94
N PRO A 22 13.98 14.96 -5.83
CA PRO A 22 14.58 13.64 -5.68
C PRO A 22 13.54 12.53 -5.76
N VAL A 23 13.95 11.37 -6.24
CA VAL A 23 13.11 10.17 -6.35
C VAL A 23 13.11 9.45 -5.01
N GLY A 24 11.93 9.16 -4.44
CA GLY A 24 11.86 8.27 -3.27
C GLY A 24 12.24 6.85 -3.69
N VAL A 25 13.09 6.19 -2.92
CA VAL A 25 13.56 4.82 -3.22
C VAL A 25 13.29 3.93 -2.02
N ARG A 26 12.77 2.74 -2.29
CA ARG A 26 12.58 1.67 -1.30
C ARG A 26 13.22 0.42 -1.83
N ILE A 27 14.14 -0.17 -1.07
CA ILE A 27 14.96 -1.32 -1.48
C ILE A 27 14.69 -2.47 -0.52
N ALA A 28 14.38 -3.64 -1.03
CA ALA A 28 14.24 -4.86 -0.24
C ALA A 28 15.51 -5.18 0.56
N GLY A 29 15.34 -5.76 1.74
CA GLY A 29 16.46 -6.04 2.66
C GLY A 29 17.31 -7.25 2.26
N LEU A 30 16.70 -8.22 1.55
CA LEU A 30 17.40 -9.40 1.02
C LEU A 30 17.49 -9.33 -0.50
N SER A 31 18.57 -9.88 -1.04
CA SER A 31 18.75 -10.03 -2.48
C SER A 31 17.76 -11.01 -3.09
N SER A 32 17.53 -10.92 -4.40
CA SER A 32 16.67 -11.84 -5.16
C SER A 32 17.09 -13.30 -5.05
N THR A 33 18.39 -13.57 -4.82
CA THR A 33 18.97 -14.91 -4.71
C THR A 33 18.95 -15.47 -3.29
N ALA A 34 18.47 -14.70 -2.31
CA ALA A 34 18.53 -15.12 -0.90
C ALA A 34 17.77 -16.43 -0.59
N LEU A 35 16.80 -16.79 -1.41
CA LEU A 35 16.03 -18.03 -1.26
C LEU A 35 16.49 -19.16 -2.20
N ASP A 36 17.50 -18.96 -3.05
CA ASP A 36 17.91 -19.96 -4.04
C ASP A 36 18.36 -21.28 -3.42
N ALA A 37 19.10 -21.23 -2.33
CA ALA A 37 19.54 -22.41 -1.60
C ALA A 37 18.40 -23.17 -0.90
N SER A 38 17.20 -22.58 -0.81
CA SER A 38 16.00 -23.19 -0.23
C SER A 38 14.97 -23.62 -1.27
N LEU A 39 15.33 -23.60 -2.54
CA LEU A 39 14.53 -24.20 -3.61
C LEU A 39 14.66 -25.73 -3.64
N ILE A 40 13.71 -26.37 -4.31
CA ILE A 40 13.68 -27.81 -4.58
C ILE A 40 13.69 -28.05 -6.10
N PRO A 41 14.78 -27.72 -6.80
CA PRO A 41 14.81 -27.69 -8.25
C PRO A 41 14.62 -29.06 -8.89
N LEU A 42 15.28 -30.11 -8.37
CA LEU A 42 15.15 -31.46 -8.88
C LEU A 42 13.73 -31.99 -8.72
N SER A 43 13.17 -31.90 -7.53
CA SER A 43 11.79 -32.32 -7.27
C SER A 43 10.76 -31.55 -8.12
N THR A 44 11.00 -30.25 -8.34
CA THR A 44 10.15 -29.43 -9.23
C THR A 44 10.23 -29.88 -10.68
N GLU A 45 11.41 -30.18 -11.17
CA GLU A 45 11.63 -30.69 -12.54
C GLU A 45 10.95 -32.03 -12.71
N LEU A 46 11.21 -32.98 -11.79
CA LEU A 46 10.60 -34.30 -11.82
C LEU A 46 9.07 -34.22 -11.77
N ALA A 47 8.51 -33.40 -10.91
CA ALA A 47 7.06 -33.20 -10.82
C ALA A 47 6.46 -32.66 -12.13
N LEU A 48 7.13 -31.71 -12.79
CA LEU A 48 6.71 -31.19 -14.08
C LEU A 48 6.82 -32.23 -15.21
N ARG A 49 7.86 -33.05 -15.18
CA ARG A 49 8.02 -34.15 -16.15
C ARG A 49 6.93 -35.22 -15.95
N VAL A 50 6.64 -35.60 -14.70
CA VAL A 50 5.53 -36.52 -14.37
C VAL A 50 4.21 -35.92 -14.83
N ALA A 51 3.92 -34.65 -14.53
CA ALA A 51 2.71 -33.96 -14.99
C ALA A 51 2.60 -33.95 -16.53
N GLY A 52 3.70 -33.73 -17.23
CA GLY A 52 3.74 -33.79 -18.70
C GLY A 52 3.47 -35.19 -19.26
N LEU A 53 3.96 -36.23 -18.59
CA LEU A 53 3.64 -37.62 -18.95
C LEU A 53 2.17 -37.96 -18.65
N ASP A 54 1.62 -37.51 -17.51
CA ASP A 54 0.21 -37.72 -17.17
C ASP A 54 -0.72 -37.12 -18.23
N HIS A 55 -0.37 -35.94 -18.74
CA HIS A 55 -1.13 -35.30 -19.85
C HIS A 55 -1.04 -36.14 -21.16
N LYS A 56 0.18 -36.60 -21.54
CA LYS A 56 0.38 -37.44 -22.71
C LYS A 56 -0.36 -38.77 -22.57
N LEU A 57 -0.24 -39.42 -21.43
CA LEU A 57 -0.89 -40.69 -21.15
C LEU A 57 -2.43 -40.57 -21.22
N THR A 58 -2.97 -39.46 -20.75
CA THR A 58 -4.42 -39.20 -20.83
C THR A 58 -4.88 -39.05 -22.28
N ALA A 59 -4.15 -38.29 -23.09
CA ALA A 59 -4.45 -38.11 -24.52
C ALA A 59 -4.27 -39.41 -25.32
N ASP A 60 -3.23 -40.18 -25.03
CA ASP A 60 -2.96 -41.45 -25.66
C ASP A 60 -4.02 -42.49 -25.30
N ALA A 61 -4.41 -42.57 -24.02
CA ALA A 61 -5.44 -43.46 -23.55
C ALA A 61 -6.77 -43.21 -24.26
N ALA A 62 -7.14 -41.96 -24.51
CA ALA A 62 -8.34 -41.64 -25.28
C ALA A 62 -8.24 -42.16 -26.71
N ARG A 63 -7.13 -41.86 -27.42
CA ARG A 63 -6.88 -42.33 -28.80
C ARG A 63 -6.88 -43.85 -28.91
N LEU A 64 -6.17 -44.52 -28.02
CA LEU A 64 -6.10 -45.97 -27.97
C LEU A 64 -7.48 -46.59 -27.64
N SER A 65 -8.21 -45.97 -26.74
CA SER A 65 -9.58 -46.38 -26.39
C SER A 65 -10.54 -46.31 -27.60
N ASP A 66 -10.45 -45.25 -28.42
CA ASP A 66 -11.27 -45.07 -29.61
C ASP A 66 -10.86 -46.06 -30.70
N ALA A 67 -9.57 -46.30 -30.93
CA ALA A 67 -9.09 -47.30 -31.86
C ALA A 67 -9.54 -48.71 -31.47
N LEU A 68 -9.42 -49.09 -30.20
CA LEU A 68 -9.94 -50.37 -29.71
C LEU A 68 -11.47 -50.48 -29.82
N TYR A 69 -12.20 -49.37 -29.61
CA TYR A 69 -13.65 -49.38 -29.76
C TYR A 69 -14.08 -49.59 -31.22
N ALA A 70 -13.42 -48.94 -32.16
CA ALA A 70 -13.65 -49.12 -33.58
C ALA A 70 -13.38 -50.59 -33.99
N LEU A 71 -12.27 -51.17 -33.48
CA LEU A 71 -11.92 -52.57 -33.75
C LEU A 71 -12.94 -53.55 -33.19
N ILE A 72 -13.45 -53.33 -31.98
CA ILE A 72 -14.45 -54.22 -31.32
C ILE A 72 -15.75 -54.36 -32.18
N GLY A 73 -16.06 -53.40 -33.03
CA GLY A 73 -17.20 -53.42 -33.94
C GLY A 73 -17.02 -54.24 -35.20
N THR A 74 -15.81 -54.76 -35.51
CA THR A 74 -15.49 -55.48 -36.74
C THR A 74 -15.75 -56.97 -36.60
N GLU A 75 -16.03 -57.64 -37.72
CA GLU A 75 -16.25 -59.10 -37.73
C GLU A 75 -15.02 -59.92 -37.30
N PRO A 76 -13.79 -59.66 -37.73
CA PRO A 76 -12.58 -60.35 -37.25
C PRO A 76 -12.38 -60.26 -35.75
N ALA A 77 -12.78 -59.20 -35.10
CA ALA A 77 -12.65 -58.96 -33.66
C ALA A 77 -13.74 -59.61 -32.80
N ARG A 78 -14.82 -60.10 -33.41
CA ARG A 78 -16.00 -60.66 -32.71
C ARG A 78 -15.67 -61.78 -31.71
N PRO A 79 -14.79 -62.78 -32.02
CA PRO A 79 -14.40 -63.79 -31.07
C PRO A 79 -13.63 -63.31 -29.84
N PHE A 80 -13.00 -62.15 -29.96
CA PHE A 80 -12.09 -61.58 -28.96
C PHE A 80 -12.72 -60.40 -28.19
N LYS A 81 -13.96 -60.03 -28.42
CA LYS A 81 -14.68 -58.87 -27.90
C LYS A 81 -14.49 -58.66 -26.40
N ALA A 82 -14.67 -59.71 -25.59
CA ALA A 82 -14.54 -59.58 -24.13
C ALA A 82 -13.11 -59.22 -23.69
N ARG A 83 -12.08 -59.77 -24.36
CA ARG A 83 -10.68 -59.48 -24.08
C ARG A 83 -10.28 -58.09 -24.56
N LEU A 84 -10.78 -57.64 -25.72
CA LEU A 84 -10.55 -56.30 -26.24
C LEU A 84 -11.20 -55.22 -25.36
N VAL A 85 -12.39 -55.50 -24.79
CA VAL A 85 -12.99 -54.63 -23.78
C VAL A 85 -12.13 -54.57 -22.51
N GLY A 86 -11.57 -55.73 -22.10
CA GLY A 86 -10.61 -55.79 -21.01
C GLY A 86 -9.35 -54.94 -21.28
N LEU A 87 -8.76 -55.07 -22.49
CA LEU A 87 -7.61 -54.29 -22.93
C LEU A 87 -7.94 -52.77 -22.95
N ARG A 88 -9.08 -52.40 -23.48
CA ARG A 88 -9.57 -51.00 -23.48
C ARG A 88 -9.69 -50.42 -22.09
N ARG A 89 -10.19 -51.19 -21.11
CA ARG A 89 -10.22 -50.77 -19.69
C ARG A 89 -8.81 -50.64 -19.11
N ALA A 90 -7.92 -51.58 -19.45
CA ALA A 90 -6.53 -51.60 -18.96
C ALA A 90 -5.71 -50.39 -19.46
N VAL A 91 -6.01 -49.87 -20.66
CA VAL A 91 -5.41 -48.65 -21.20
C VAL A 91 -5.60 -47.48 -20.24
N HIS A 92 -6.79 -47.30 -19.68
CA HIS A 92 -7.08 -46.25 -18.69
C HIS A 92 -6.55 -46.59 -17.29
N GLN A 93 -6.71 -47.86 -16.85
CA GLN A 93 -6.35 -48.29 -15.50
C GLN A 93 -4.85 -48.59 -15.31
N GLY A 94 -4.15 -48.95 -16.39
CA GLY A 94 -2.71 -49.32 -16.40
C GLY A 94 -2.39 -50.71 -15.86
N ALA A 95 -3.32 -51.34 -15.15
CA ALA A 95 -3.08 -52.65 -14.53
C ALA A 95 -2.95 -53.73 -15.59
N ARG A 96 -1.84 -54.48 -15.59
CA ARG A 96 -1.60 -55.64 -16.47
C ARG A 96 -1.65 -55.35 -17.98
N LEU A 97 -1.59 -54.07 -18.39
CA LEU A 97 -1.73 -53.71 -19.80
C LEU A 97 -0.74 -54.45 -20.70
N GLY A 98 0.54 -54.50 -20.35
CA GLY A 98 1.57 -55.24 -21.11
C GLY A 98 1.29 -56.74 -21.31
N LEU A 99 0.69 -57.38 -20.31
CA LEU A 99 0.29 -58.80 -20.39
C LEU A 99 -0.96 -58.95 -21.29
N LEU A 100 -1.87 -58.00 -21.27
CA LEU A 100 -3.11 -58.07 -22.03
C LEU A 100 -2.89 -57.84 -23.53
N ILE A 101 -1.88 -57.08 -23.93
CA ILE A 101 -1.58 -56.85 -25.35
C ILE A 101 -1.30 -58.15 -26.08
N GLY A 102 -0.49 -59.05 -25.49
CA GLY A 102 -0.15 -60.36 -26.13
C GLY A 102 -1.27 -61.43 -26.09
N THR A 103 -2.35 -61.22 -25.29
CA THR A 103 -3.39 -62.17 -25.04
C THR A 103 -4.79 -61.74 -25.44
N ALA A 104 -4.99 -60.46 -25.80
CA ALA A 104 -6.33 -59.91 -26.08
C ALA A 104 -6.89 -60.34 -27.39
N ALA A 105 -6.08 -60.36 -28.46
CA ALA A 105 -6.41 -60.87 -29.80
C ALA A 105 -5.12 -61.17 -30.59
N PRO A 106 -5.15 -61.97 -31.66
CA PRO A 106 -4.02 -62.19 -32.54
C PRO A 106 -3.50 -60.89 -33.18
N PRO A 107 -2.19 -60.87 -33.58
CA PRO A 107 -1.60 -59.63 -34.17
C PRO A 107 -2.25 -59.18 -35.48
N ASP A 108 -2.76 -60.13 -36.29
CA ASP A 108 -3.50 -59.83 -37.52
C ASP A 108 -4.85 -59.14 -37.26
N VAL A 109 -5.46 -59.36 -36.10
CA VAL A 109 -6.71 -58.71 -35.69
C VAL A 109 -6.43 -57.33 -35.09
N LEU A 110 -5.40 -57.20 -34.25
CA LEU A 110 -5.05 -55.94 -33.61
C LEU A 110 -4.44 -54.91 -34.58
N GLY A 111 -3.66 -55.39 -35.54
CA GLY A 111 -2.86 -54.59 -36.44
C GLY A 111 -1.51 -54.12 -35.78
N ALA A 112 -0.45 -54.14 -36.61
CA ALA A 112 0.88 -53.79 -36.12
C ALA A 112 1.01 -52.41 -35.50
N ASP A 113 0.37 -51.43 -36.10
CA ASP A 113 0.38 -50.01 -35.62
C ASP A 113 -0.26 -49.85 -34.23
N LEU A 114 -1.39 -50.53 -34.02
CA LEU A 114 -2.07 -50.46 -32.73
C LEU A 114 -1.27 -51.18 -31.64
N ILE A 115 -0.62 -52.30 -31.94
CA ILE A 115 0.25 -53.01 -31.04
C ILE A 115 1.46 -52.12 -30.64
N GLU A 116 2.05 -51.48 -31.64
CA GLU A 116 3.20 -50.54 -31.40
C GLU A 116 2.77 -49.38 -30.49
N HIS A 117 1.65 -48.72 -30.79
CA HIS A 117 1.13 -47.66 -29.95
C HIS A 117 0.79 -48.09 -28.52
N LEU A 118 0.24 -49.32 -28.35
CA LEU A 118 0.02 -49.92 -27.03
C LEU A 118 1.32 -50.16 -26.26
N HIS A 119 2.38 -50.64 -26.94
CA HIS A 119 3.71 -50.81 -26.33
C HIS A 119 4.33 -49.46 -25.95
N GLN A 120 4.21 -48.45 -26.81
CA GLN A 120 4.65 -47.07 -26.49
C GLN A 120 3.91 -46.51 -25.27
N HIS A 121 2.62 -46.75 -25.17
CA HIS A 121 1.85 -46.33 -23.99
C HIS A 121 2.32 -47.06 -22.71
N VAL A 122 2.66 -48.34 -22.78
CA VAL A 122 3.26 -49.08 -21.66
C VAL A 122 4.63 -48.53 -21.27
N ALA A 123 5.47 -48.17 -22.25
CA ALA A 123 6.75 -47.56 -22.00
C ALA A 123 6.60 -46.19 -21.33
N LEU A 124 5.67 -45.35 -21.79
CA LEU A 124 5.37 -44.05 -21.15
C LEU A 124 4.93 -44.23 -19.69
N ARG A 125 4.09 -45.23 -19.41
CA ARG A 125 3.68 -45.53 -18.02
C ARG A 125 4.80 -45.98 -17.13
N ARG A 126 5.75 -46.74 -17.63
CA ARG A 126 6.97 -47.13 -16.90
C ARG A 126 7.81 -45.89 -16.61
N SER A 127 8.12 -45.09 -17.62
CA SER A 127 8.89 -43.85 -17.43
C SER A 127 8.23 -42.91 -16.41
N ARG A 128 6.90 -42.84 -16.43
CA ARG A 128 6.14 -42.07 -15.42
C ARG A 128 6.34 -42.63 -14.01
N ALA A 129 6.28 -43.95 -13.85
CA ALA A 129 6.46 -44.61 -12.55
C ALA A 129 7.88 -44.43 -12.02
N ASP A 130 8.89 -44.56 -12.89
CA ASP A 130 10.30 -44.41 -12.55
C ASP A 130 10.61 -42.98 -12.10
N LEU A 131 10.14 -41.98 -12.85
CA LEU A 131 10.27 -40.55 -12.46
C LEU A 131 9.53 -40.22 -11.17
N PHE A 132 8.38 -40.83 -10.93
CA PHE A 132 7.64 -40.60 -9.71
C PHE A 132 8.35 -41.22 -8.48
N ALA A 133 8.95 -42.40 -8.61
CA ALA A 133 9.76 -43.01 -7.55
C ALA A 133 10.99 -42.12 -7.26
N GLU A 134 11.68 -41.63 -8.30
CA GLU A 134 12.80 -40.71 -8.14
C GLU A 134 12.38 -39.43 -7.40
N LEU A 135 11.18 -38.89 -7.69
CA LEU A 135 10.62 -37.75 -6.99
C LEU A 135 10.33 -38.05 -5.52
N GLU A 136 9.77 -39.24 -5.20
CA GLU A 136 9.51 -39.65 -3.80
C GLU A 136 10.79 -39.77 -2.99
N ASP A 137 11.89 -40.17 -3.60
CA ASP A 137 13.20 -40.27 -2.95
C ASP A 137 13.88 -38.89 -2.79
N ALA A 138 13.82 -38.03 -3.82
CA ALA A 138 14.51 -36.76 -3.84
C ALA A 138 13.86 -35.70 -2.93
N LEU A 139 12.52 -35.62 -2.92
CA LEU A 139 11.78 -34.53 -2.28
C LEU A 139 12.04 -34.38 -0.78
N PRO A 140 12.12 -35.47 0.04
CA PRO A 140 12.44 -35.35 1.45
C PRO A 140 13.84 -34.81 1.72
N ALA A 141 14.81 -35.16 0.90
CA ALA A 141 16.20 -34.69 1.03
C ALA A 141 16.30 -33.18 0.68
N GLU A 142 15.74 -32.74 -0.46
CA GLU A 142 15.71 -31.34 -0.84
C GLU A 142 14.92 -30.50 0.17
N THR A 143 13.81 -31.00 0.72
CA THR A 143 13.02 -30.26 1.73
C THR A 143 13.82 -30.03 3.01
N ARG A 144 14.60 -31.03 3.46
CA ARG A 144 15.50 -30.85 4.61
C ARG A 144 16.61 -29.84 4.32
N SER A 145 17.25 -29.93 3.17
CA SER A 145 18.26 -28.96 2.73
C SER A 145 17.70 -27.56 2.68
N ALA A 146 16.50 -27.38 2.12
CA ALA A 146 15.79 -26.11 2.06
C ALA A 146 15.51 -25.52 3.45
N ALA A 147 15.12 -26.34 4.43
CA ALA A 147 14.91 -25.89 5.80
C ALA A 147 16.21 -25.39 6.45
N THR A 148 17.32 -26.10 6.23
CA THR A 148 18.65 -25.71 6.72
C THR A 148 19.11 -24.39 6.09
N ALA A 149 18.94 -24.24 4.78
CA ALA A 149 19.28 -23.00 4.06
C ALA A 149 18.44 -21.80 4.54
N LEU A 150 17.14 -22.00 4.75
CA LEU A 150 16.29 -20.96 5.36
C LEU A 150 16.77 -20.54 6.74
N ALA A 151 17.14 -21.50 7.58
CA ALA A 151 17.64 -21.20 8.91
C ALA A 151 18.98 -20.44 8.87
N ALA A 152 19.82 -20.71 7.90
CA ALA A 152 21.08 -20.00 7.70
C ALA A 152 20.89 -18.50 7.42
N LEU A 153 19.73 -18.06 6.94
CA LEU A 153 19.43 -16.63 6.75
C LEU A 153 19.51 -15.80 8.04
N ILE A 154 19.44 -16.44 9.21
CA ILE A 154 19.64 -15.76 10.50
C ILE A 154 21.06 -15.21 10.66
N GLN A 155 22.01 -15.66 9.85
CA GLN A 155 23.39 -15.15 9.83
C GLN A 155 23.50 -13.81 9.06
N ASP A 156 22.49 -13.47 8.22
CA ASP A 156 22.40 -12.14 7.62
C ASP A 156 22.00 -11.14 8.71
N PRO A 157 22.84 -10.14 9.04
CA PRO A 157 22.59 -9.23 10.15
C PRO A 157 21.31 -8.40 9.97
N ALA A 158 21.02 -7.97 8.73
CA ALA A 158 19.83 -7.18 8.44
C ALA A 158 18.57 -8.04 8.59
N PHE A 159 18.60 -9.28 8.08
CA PHE A 159 17.47 -10.20 8.23
C PHE A 159 17.26 -10.60 9.69
N ALA A 160 18.34 -10.89 10.43
CA ALA A 160 18.28 -11.23 11.85
C ALA A 160 17.66 -10.10 12.70
N THR A 161 18.09 -8.85 12.47
CA THR A 161 17.54 -7.66 13.16
C THR A 161 16.05 -7.51 12.82
N GLY A 162 15.69 -7.58 11.55
CA GLY A 162 14.30 -7.49 11.12
C GLY A 162 13.41 -8.59 11.71
N LEU A 163 13.91 -9.81 11.79
CA LEU A 163 13.18 -10.94 12.38
C LEU A 163 13.07 -10.80 13.90
N GLY A 164 14.14 -10.39 14.59
CA GLY A 164 14.15 -10.15 16.04
C GLY A 164 13.14 -9.07 16.44
N TYR A 165 12.97 -8.04 15.62
CA TYR A 165 11.94 -7.02 15.81
C TYR A 165 10.53 -7.52 15.44
N ALA A 166 10.35 -8.11 14.26
CA ALA A 166 9.03 -8.46 13.73
C ALA A 166 8.42 -9.71 14.38
N SER A 167 9.23 -10.64 14.84
CA SER A 167 8.82 -11.89 15.48
C SER A 167 9.90 -12.42 16.43
N PRO A 168 10.05 -11.80 17.63
CA PRO A 168 11.06 -12.20 18.61
C PRO A 168 11.00 -13.68 18.97
N ASP A 169 9.79 -14.26 19.10
CA ASP A 169 9.61 -15.68 19.42
C ASP A 169 10.22 -16.58 18.33
N LEU A 170 9.95 -16.26 17.06
CA LEU A 170 10.52 -17.03 15.96
C LEU A 170 12.05 -16.89 15.89
N TYR A 171 12.56 -15.70 16.15
CA TYR A 171 14.00 -15.46 16.21
C TYR A 171 14.66 -16.31 17.30
N GLU A 172 14.10 -16.34 18.51
CA GLU A 172 14.59 -17.16 19.63
C GLU A 172 14.48 -18.66 19.37
N ASP A 173 13.36 -19.08 18.73
CA ASP A 173 13.17 -20.48 18.30
C ASP A 173 14.28 -20.93 17.34
N LEU A 174 14.61 -20.05 16.36
CA LEU A 174 15.67 -20.33 15.39
C LEU A 174 17.06 -20.34 16.01
N LEU A 175 17.36 -19.45 16.95
CA LEU A 175 18.63 -19.46 17.67
C LEU A 175 18.81 -20.73 18.47
N ARG A 176 17.75 -21.24 19.10
CA ARG A 176 17.79 -22.52 19.83
C ARG A 176 18.01 -23.68 18.87
N TRP A 177 17.33 -23.67 17.74
CA TRP A 177 17.48 -24.71 16.71
C TRP A 177 18.88 -24.69 16.09
N SER A 178 19.48 -23.54 15.81
CA SER A 178 20.82 -23.43 15.23
C SER A 178 21.95 -23.91 16.16
N LYS A 179 21.69 -23.97 17.47
CA LYS A 179 22.65 -24.43 18.51
C LYS A 179 22.54 -25.92 18.82
N THR A 180 21.50 -26.59 18.33
CA THR A 180 21.31 -28.01 18.56
C THR A 180 21.91 -28.81 17.41
N ASP A 181 22.90 -29.65 17.69
CA ASP A 181 23.50 -30.64 16.76
C ASP A 181 22.53 -31.72 16.28
N VAL A 182 21.22 -31.49 16.41
CA VAL A 182 20.16 -32.44 16.07
C VAL A 182 19.28 -31.89 14.94
N PRO A 183 19.75 -31.85 13.68
CA PRO A 183 18.91 -31.52 12.53
C PRO A 183 17.80 -32.54 12.27
N ALA A 184 17.79 -33.69 12.97
CA ALA A 184 17.13 -34.90 12.49
C ALA A 184 15.79 -35.27 13.17
N ARG A 185 15.37 -34.66 14.25
CA ARG A 185 14.26 -35.23 15.05
C ARG A 185 12.96 -34.45 15.20
N LYS A 186 12.90 -33.20 14.85
CA LYS A 186 11.61 -32.47 14.72
C LYS A 186 11.64 -31.57 13.48
N PRO A 187 10.77 -31.81 12.51
CA PRO A 187 10.63 -30.91 11.40
C PRO A 187 10.30 -29.50 11.89
N LEU A 188 11.01 -28.49 11.36
CA LEU A 188 10.67 -27.07 11.58
C LEU A 188 9.35 -26.65 10.91
N ASP A 189 8.43 -27.56 10.65
CA ASP A 189 7.30 -27.40 9.74
C ASP A 189 6.53 -26.10 9.95
N GLY A 190 6.19 -25.77 11.17
CA GLY A 190 5.50 -24.51 11.46
C GLY A 190 6.41 -23.29 11.48
N ALA A 191 7.64 -23.42 11.99
CA ALA A 191 8.63 -22.36 12.09
C ALA A 191 9.25 -22.04 10.72
N ALA A 192 9.59 -23.08 9.93
CA ALA A 192 10.14 -22.93 8.59
C ALA A 192 9.17 -22.22 7.64
N VAL A 193 7.88 -22.51 7.71
CA VAL A 193 6.85 -21.81 6.92
C VAL A 193 6.73 -20.34 7.33
N ARG A 194 6.81 -20.03 8.64
CA ARG A 194 6.82 -18.64 9.10
C ARG A 194 8.09 -17.91 8.65
N LEU A 195 9.23 -18.58 8.74
CA LEU A 195 10.52 -18.05 8.32
C LEU A 195 10.54 -17.76 6.81
N ALA A 196 10.06 -18.72 5.98
CA ALA A 196 9.94 -18.53 4.54
C ALA A 196 9.05 -17.32 4.17
N LYS A 197 7.97 -17.08 4.93
CA LYS A 197 7.13 -15.87 4.75
C LYS A 197 7.89 -14.58 5.06
N TYR A 198 8.71 -14.54 6.11
CA TYR A 198 9.51 -13.35 6.42
C TYR A 198 10.64 -13.15 5.40
N ALA A 199 11.33 -14.23 5.04
CA ALA A 199 12.40 -14.18 4.04
C ALA A 199 11.87 -13.74 2.67
N SER A 200 10.76 -14.32 2.20
CA SER A 200 10.13 -13.91 0.93
C SER A 200 9.62 -12.47 0.97
N ARG A 201 9.17 -11.99 2.15
CA ARG A 201 8.81 -10.58 2.32
C ARG A 201 10.05 -9.68 2.21
N ALA A 202 11.13 -10.02 2.88
CA ALA A 202 12.36 -9.24 2.88
C ALA A 202 13.04 -9.23 1.49
N MET A 203 12.81 -10.26 0.66
CA MET A 203 13.32 -10.37 -0.70
C MET A 203 12.44 -9.67 -1.74
N ALA A 204 11.11 -9.84 -1.66
CA ALA A 204 10.21 -9.50 -2.77
C ALA A 204 9.36 -8.25 -2.52
N LYS A 205 9.40 -7.64 -1.32
CA LYS A 205 8.59 -6.47 -0.99
C LYS A 205 9.43 -5.30 -0.51
N PRO A 206 9.52 -4.22 -1.28
CA PRO A 206 10.23 -3.01 -0.90
C PRO A 206 9.45 -2.13 0.09
N SER A 207 8.24 -2.55 0.53
CA SER A 207 7.47 -1.77 1.51
C SER A 207 8.16 -1.74 2.87
N PRO A 208 8.31 -0.55 3.52
CA PRO A 208 9.10 -0.41 4.74
C PRO A 208 8.58 -1.27 5.89
N LEU A 209 9.46 -2.01 6.51
CA LEU A 209 9.28 -2.72 7.78
C LEU A 209 10.65 -3.07 8.34
N THR A 210 11.10 -2.34 9.37
CA THR A 210 12.43 -2.56 9.97
C THR A 210 13.51 -2.71 8.88
N THR A 211 14.47 -3.57 9.05
CA THR A 211 15.55 -3.86 8.09
C THR A 211 15.14 -4.75 6.91
N PHE A 212 13.88 -5.21 6.86
CA PHE A 212 13.36 -5.94 5.70
C PHE A 212 13.19 -5.07 4.45
N ALA A 213 13.25 -3.75 4.58
CA ALA A 213 13.37 -2.83 3.48
C ALA A 213 13.97 -1.52 3.95
N ALA A 214 14.90 -0.96 3.21
CA ALA A 214 15.47 0.35 3.45
C ALA A 214 14.81 1.40 2.56
N SER A 215 14.68 2.64 3.08
CA SER A 215 14.14 3.78 2.34
C SER A 215 15.17 4.89 2.23
N GLY A 216 15.20 5.59 1.10
CA GLY A 216 16.11 6.71 0.88
C GLY A 216 15.72 7.52 -0.35
N PHE A 217 16.65 8.29 -0.86
CA PHE A 217 16.45 9.10 -2.06
C PHE A 217 17.39 8.69 -3.18
N GLY A 218 16.88 8.73 -4.40
CA GLY A 218 17.66 8.64 -5.63
C GLY A 218 17.63 9.97 -6.38
N HIS A 219 18.59 10.15 -7.28
CA HIS A 219 18.77 11.38 -8.04
C HIS A 219 18.75 11.14 -9.54
N TRP A 220 18.29 12.16 -10.27
CA TRP A 220 18.40 12.20 -11.71
C TRP A 220 19.80 12.63 -12.11
N VAL A 221 20.55 11.72 -12.72
CA VAL A 221 21.96 11.93 -13.11
C VAL A 221 22.09 11.75 -14.62
N PRO A 222 22.28 12.83 -15.39
CA PRO A 222 22.42 12.75 -16.83
C PRO A 222 23.68 11.97 -17.23
N GLY A 223 23.56 11.16 -18.29
CA GLY A 223 24.71 10.54 -18.96
C GLY A 223 25.26 9.28 -18.30
N ILE A 224 24.57 8.69 -17.32
CA ILE A 224 25.00 7.37 -16.77
C ILE A 224 24.73 6.21 -17.73
N GLY A 225 23.89 6.42 -18.76
CA GLY A 225 23.66 5.47 -19.83
C GLY A 225 22.91 4.18 -19.45
N VAL A 226 22.41 4.11 -18.23
CA VAL A 226 21.60 2.99 -17.72
C VAL A 226 20.31 3.53 -17.13
N ASP A 227 19.27 2.70 -17.10
CA ASP A 227 17.98 3.06 -16.54
C ASP A 227 18.07 3.34 -15.03
N VAL A 228 18.66 2.42 -14.28
CA VAL A 228 18.84 2.52 -12.82
C VAL A 228 20.20 1.93 -12.45
N ARG A 229 20.93 2.65 -11.61
CA ARG A 229 22.07 2.14 -10.87
C ARG A 229 21.78 2.30 -9.38
N LEU A 230 21.66 1.19 -8.64
CA LEU A 230 21.61 1.23 -7.19
C LEU A 230 23.00 1.57 -6.65
N GLU A 231 23.05 2.47 -5.68
CA GLU A 231 24.31 2.90 -5.09
C GLU A 231 24.64 2.09 -3.84
N ASP A 232 25.92 1.92 -3.57
CA ASP A 232 26.41 1.30 -2.34
C ASP A 232 26.58 2.36 -1.26
N SER A 233 25.47 2.92 -0.84
CA SER A 233 25.43 3.98 0.18
C SER A 233 25.28 3.40 1.58
N GLY A 234 25.72 4.16 2.56
CA GLY A 234 25.57 3.82 3.97
C GLY A 234 24.12 3.55 4.37
N ARG A 235 23.97 2.81 5.46
CA ARG A 235 22.67 2.59 6.11
C ARG A 235 22.65 3.22 7.49
N ALA A 236 21.52 3.76 7.86
CA ALA A 236 21.23 4.21 9.21
C ALA A 236 19.94 3.57 9.70
N GLU A 237 19.96 3.15 10.95
CA GLU A 237 18.75 2.66 11.60
C GLU A 237 18.16 3.78 12.46
N VAL A 238 16.84 3.91 12.47
CA VAL A 238 16.11 4.89 13.28
C VAL A 238 15.06 4.16 14.09
N ALA A 239 15.00 4.47 15.38
CA ALA A 239 13.97 3.97 16.26
C ALA A 239 13.13 5.14 16.80
N GLU A 240 11.81 5.01 16.78
CA GLU A 240 10.88 6.03 17.26
C GLU A 240 9.84 5.40 18.20
N VAL A 241 9.58 6.05 19.33
CA VAL A 241 8.45 5.66 20.20
C VAL A 241 7.14 5.88 19.46
N GLY A 242 6.14 5.05 19.73
CA GLY A 242 4.79 5.26 19.20
C GLY A 242 4.27 6.66 19.57
N LEU A 243 3.76 7.40 18.59
CA LEU A 243 3.32 8.78 18.77
C LEU A 243 2.14 8.94 19.74
N PRO A 244 1.08 8.07 19.71
CA PRO A 244 -0.10 8.27 20.55
C PRO A 244 0.22 8.43 22.05
N PRO A 245 1.03 7.57 22.69
CA PRO A 245 1.35 7.76 24.10
C PRO A 245 2.12 9.06 24.37
N LEU A 246 3.02 9.48 23.51
CA LEU A 246 3.76 10.74 23.68
C LEU A 246 2.84 11.96 23.55
N ALA A 247 1.92 11.93 22.59
CA ALA A 247 0.95 13.00 22.39
C ALA A 247 0.02 13.16 23.62
N ARG A 248 -0.38 12.05 24.24
CA ARG A 248 -1.20 12.08 25.48
C ARG A 248 -0.41 12.61 26.67
N ILE A 249 0.86 12.23 26.81
CA ILE A 249 1.74 12.78 27.86
C ILE A 249 1.91 14.29 27.62
N ALA A 250 2.18 14.72 26.39
CA ALA A 250 2.30 16.13 26.04
C ALA A 250 1.01 16.93 26.36
N ALA A 251 -0.15 16.37 26.01
CA ALA A 251 -1.44 16.98 26.32
C ALA A 251 -1.68 17.10 27.84
N ALA A 252 -1.31 16.08 28.63
CA ALA A 252 -1.43 16.15 30.08
C ALA A 252 -0.49 17.19 30.70
N LEU A 253 0.77 17.24 30.23
CA LEU A 253 1.73 18.27 30.65
C LEU A 253 1.27 19.69 30.33
N ALA A 254 0.60 19.89 29.22
CA ALA A 254 0.03 21.20 28.85
C ALA A 254 -1.00 21.70 29.86
N HIS A 255 -1.61 20.81 30.65
CA HIS A 255 -2.58 21.15 31.68
C HIS A 255 -2.00 21.11 33.11
N ALA A 256 -0.70 20.81 33.27
CA ALA A 256 -0.07 20.80 34.59
C ALA A 256 0.05 22.23 35.13
N PRO A 257 -0.45 22.51 36.35
CA PRO A 257 -0.43 23.84 36.93
C PRO A 257 0.97 24.45 37.05
N GLU A 258 1.96 23.59 37.33
CA GLU A 258 3.38 23.98 37.48
C GLU A 258 4.01 24.50 36.19
N LEU A 259 3.40 24.16 35.03
CA LEU A 259 3.90 24.54 33.71
C LEU A 259 3.07 25.67 33.07
N ALA A 260 2.11 26.26 33.78
CA ALA A 260 1.17 27.26 33.26
C ALA A 260 1.84 28.48 32.62
N ALA A 261 3.04 28.85 33.07
CA ALA A 261 3.85 29.93 32.49
C ALA A 261 4.51 29.54 31.16
N ALA A 262 4.84 28.25 30.99
CA ALA A 262 5.61 27.75 29.88
C ALA A 262 4.76 27.28 28.70
N VAL A 263 3.47 27.00 28.94
CA VAL A 263 2.57 26.51 27.90
C VAL A 263 1.96 27.66 27.11
N GLN A 264 1.62 27.37 25.85
CA GLN A 264 0.96 28.31 24.96
C GLN A 264 -0.55 28.23 25.11
N LEU A 265 -1.19 29.41 25.14
CA LEU A 265 -2.63 29.56 25.12
C LEU A 265 -3.05 30.28 23.84
N ARG A 266 -4.01 29.73 23.11
CA ARG A 266 -4.54 30.37 21.90
C ARG A 266 -6.05 30.15 21.74
N VAL A 267 -6.67 30.98 20.94
CA VAL A 267 -8.03 30.78 20.46
C VAL A 267 -8.00 29.66 19.40
N ASN A 268 -9.02 28.80 19.40
CA ASN A 268 -9.18 27.76 18.38
C ASN A 268 -9.18 28.39 16.97
N PRO A 269 -8.33 27.96 16.05
CA PRO A 269 -8.18 28.57 14.73
C PRO A 269 -9.40 28.44 13.82
N SER A 270 -10.37 27.61 14.18
CA SER A 270 -11.66 27.48 13.50
C SER A 270 -12.76 28.41 14.04
N ALA A 271 -12.47 29.14 15.13
CA ALA A 271 -13.45 29.97 15.80
C ALA A 271 -13.94 31.13 14.92
N THR A 272 -15.24 31.14 14.61
CA THR A 272 -15.87 32.12 13.70
C THR A 272 -17.11 32.67 14.36
N ALA A 273 -17.33 34.00 14.25
CA ALA A 273 -18.56 34.62 14.71
C ALA A 273 -19.73 34.34 13.74
N LEU A 274 -20.89 34.05 14.26
CA LEU A 274 -22.14 33.91 13.53
C LEU A 274 -23.18 34.88 14.11
N SER A 275 -23.58 35.84 13.29
CA SER A 275 -24.72 36.68 13.62
C SER A 275 -26.01 35.99 13.22
N SER A 276 -26.93 35.87 14.16
CA SER A 276 -28.23 35.20 13.94
C SER A 276 -29.35 36.01 14.60
N PRO A 277 -30.62 35.85 14.15
CA PRO A 277 -31.77 36.52 14.79
C PRO A 277 -31.93 36.19 16.27
N GLY A 278 -31.37 35.08 16.73
CA GLY A 278 -31.35 34.68 18.16
C GLY A 278 -30.15 35.18 18.95
N GLY A 279 -29.38 36.13 18.42
CA GLY A 279 -28.16 36.66 19.01
C GLY A 279 -26.88 36.10 18.41
N ASP A 280 -25.79 36.84 18.55
CA ASP A 280 -24.49 36.46 18.03
C ASP A 280 -23.93 35.25 18.79
N ARG A 281 -23.25 34.33 18.05
CA ARG A 281 -22.64 33.11 18.57
C ARG A 281 -21.23 32.93 18.00
N TRP A 282 -20.39 32.25 18.77
CA TRP A 282 -19.12 31.68 18.29
C TRP A 282 -19.34 30.24 17.86
N LEU A 283 -18.88 29.92 16.68
CA LEU A 283 -18.77 28.56 16.14
C LEU A 283 -17.32 28.15 16.10
N PHE A 284 -17.01 26.91 16.47
CA PHE A 284 -15.67 26.34 16.41
C PHE A 284 -15.74 24.80 16.39
N THR A 285 -14.73 24.17 15.85
CA THR A 285 -14.60 22.70 15.88
C THR A 285 -14.10 22.25 17.24
N ALA A 286 -14.74 21.20 17.78
CA ALA A 286 -14.27 20.57 19.01
C ALA A 286 -13.08 19.64 18.71
N PRO A 287 -12.10 19.56 19.63
CA PRO A 287 -11.00 18.61 19.51
C PRO A 287 -11.50 17.16 19.40
N GLY A 288 -10.88 16.35 18.54
CA GLY A 288 -11.17 14.94 18.42
C GLY A 288 -11.57 14.49 17.01
N PRO A 289 -11.77 13.18 16.81
CA PRO A 289 -12.01 12.60 15.48
C PRO A 289 -13.38 12.94 14.88
N SER A 290 -14.37 13.29 15.72
CA SER A 290 -15.75 13.61 15.26
C SER A 290 -15.81 14.91 14.46
N GLY A 291 -14.91 15.87 14.75
CA GLY A 291 -14.97 17.21 14.13
C GLY A 291 -16.30 17.93 14.40
N GLU A 292 -16.88 17.72 15.60
CA GLU A 292 -18.12 18.34 16.02
C GLU A 292 -17.98 19.86 16.02
N VAL A 293 -18.92 20.56 15.41
CA VAL A 293 -19.00 22.02 15.50
C VAL A 293 -19.79 22.38 16.73
N ARG A 294 -19.19 23.15 17.63
CA ARG A 294 -19.80 23.66 18.86
C ARG A 294 -20.14 25.13 18.74
N THR A 295 -21.12 25.54 19.50
CA THR A 295 -21.57 26.96 19.54
C THR A 295 -21.60 27.49 20.95
N LEU A 296 -21.17 28.73 21.11
CA LEU A 296 -21.31 29.50 22.37
C LEU A 296 -21.93 30.88 22.10
N PRO A 297 -22.75 31.46 23.02
CA PRO A 297 -23.21 32.82 22.89
C PRO A 297 -22.01 33.79 22.84
N ALA A 298 -22.05 34.76 21.93
CA ALA A 298 -21.04 35.82 21.82
C ALA A 298 -21.36 36.94 22.82
N THR A 299 -21.00 36.70 24.09
CA THR A 299 -21.16 37.71 25.13
C THR A 299 -20.01 38.71 25.15
N PRO A 300 -20.22 39.99 25.61
CA PRO A 300 -19.13 40.94 25.75
C PRO A 300 -17.95 40.41 26.62
N ALA A 301 -18.28 39.72 27.72
CA ALA A 301 -17.29 39.11 28.58
C ALA A 301 -16.43 38.05 27.82
N LEU A 302 -17.05 37.21 26.96
CA LEU A 302 -16.31 36.25 26.15
C LEU A 302 -15.43 36.98 25.12
N ALA A 303 -15.92 38.04 24.48
CA ALA A 303 -15.14 38.84 23.56
C ALA A 303 -13.89 39.44 24.25
N THR A 304 -14.02 39.95 25.45
CA THR A 304 -12.90 40.45 26.25
C THR A 304 -11.88 39.35 26.55
N ILE A 305 -12.35 38.14 26.93
CA ILE A 305 -11.44 37.00 27.17
C ILE A 305 -10.69 36.62 25.90
N LEU A 306 -11.39 36.52 24.75
CA LEU A 306 -10.74 36.13 23.48
C LEU A 306 -9.71 37.18 23.05
N SER A 307 -10.00 38.48 23.22
CA SER A 307 -9.03 39.55 22.95
C SER A 307 -7.80 39.44 23.86
N ALA A 308 -8.04 39.22 25.18
CA ALA A 308 -6.97 39.07 26.16
C ALA A 308 -6.11 37.81 25.90
N VAL A 309 -6.69 36.71 25.39
CA VAL A 309 -5.95 35.48 25.00
C VAL A 309 -4.96 35.78 23.88
N ALA A 310 -5.37 36.58 22.88
CA ALA A 310 -4.47 36.94 21.78
C ALA A 310 -3.24 37.74 22.26
N GLU A 311 -3.40 38.54 23.32
CA GLU A 311 -2.29 39.31 23.94
C GLU A 311 -1.48 38.47 24.95
N ALA A 312 -2.15 37.59 25.70
CA ALA A 312 -1.55 36.86 26.81
C ALA A 312 -0.53 35.81 26.36
N GLY A 313 -0.88 35.00 25.38
CA GLY A 313 -0.06 33.88 24.88
C GLY A 313 0.13 32.73 25.86
N SER A 314 -0.14 32.92 27.18
CA SER A 314 -0.07 31.84 28.19
C SER A 314 -1.21 31.94 29.21
N PRO A 315 -1.59 30.84 29.88
CA PRO A 315 -2.61 30.85 30.93
C PRO A 315 -2.27 31.76 32.11
N GLU A 316 -1.04 31.79 32.52
CA GLU A 316 -0.56 32.63 33.64
C GLU A 316 -0.71 34.12 33.33
N ARG A 317 -0.24 34.52 32.14
CA ARG A 317 -0.36 35.92 31.71
C ARG A 317 -1.81 36.36 31.51
N LEU A 318 -2.65 35.42 31.01
CA LEU A 318 -4.09 35.67 30.90
C LEU A 318 -4.70 35.96 32.28
N ARG A 319 -4.38 35.18 33.32
CA ARG A 319 -4.83 35.41 34.68
C ARG A 319 -4.44 36.83 35.15
N THR A 320 -3.18 37.21 34.93
CA THR A 320 -2.69 38.57 35.28
C THR A 320 -3.47 39.66 34.55
N LEU A 321 -3.71 39.52 33.24
CA LEU A 321 -4.47 40.50 32.45
C LEU A 321 -5.95 40.61 32.89
N LEU A 322 -6.53 39.53 33.36
CA LEU A 322 -7.89 39.52 33.86
C LEU A 322 -8.03 39.95 35.34
N GLY A 323 -6.92 40.38 35.97
CA GLY A 323 -6.90 40.81 37.36
C GLY A 323 -7.11 39.67 38.37
N ALA A 324 -6.94 38.42 37.97
CA ALA A 324 -7.09 37.28 38.86
C ALA A 324 -5.77 36.95 39.54
N THR A 325 -5.58 37.51 40.74
CA THR A 325 -4.28 37.36 41.49
C THR A 325 -4.23 36.11 42.35
N THR A 326 -5.34 35.38 42.53
CA THR A 326 -5.42 34.21 43.41
C THR A 326 -5.71 32.93 42.62
N PRO A 327 -4.90 31.87 42.75
CA PRO A 327 -5.24 30.54 42.18
C PRO A 327 -6.57 30.03 42.70
N GLY A 328 -7.40 29.46 41.84
CA GLY A 328 -8.75 28.95 42.20
C GLY A 328 -9.87 29.99 42.07
N SER A 329 -9.59 31.17 41.48
CA SER A 329 -10.59 32.20 41.22
C SER A 329 -11.65 31.74 40.20
N GLY A 330 -12.78 32.46 40.09
CA GLY A 330 -13.80 32.21 39.06
C GLY A 330 -13.25 32.25 37.63
N ALA A 331 -12.15 32.98 37.39
CA ALA A 331 -11.45 33.06 36.11
C ALA A 331 -10.82 31.70 35.70
N ASP A 332 -10.24 30.95 36.64
CA ASP A 332 -9.71 29.62 36.37
C ASP A 332 -10.78 28.62 35.96
N ALA A 333 -11.96 28.70 36.62
CA ALA A 333 -13.08 27.84 36.25
C ALA A 333 -13.61 28.14 34.83
N VAL A 334 -13.68 29.44 34.46
CA VAL A 334 -14.08 29.87 33.11
C VAL A 334 -13.03 29.42 32.08
N LEU A 335 -11.76 29.63 32.33
CA LEU A 335 -10.67 29.23 31.45
C LEU A 335 -10.70 27.70 31.22
N ALA A 336 -10.76 26.92 32.31
CA ALA A 336 -10.84 25.47 32.24
C ALA A 336 -12.09 25.00 31.46
N ARG A 337 -13.22 25.71 31.57
CA ARG A 337 -14.44 25.42 30.80
C ARG A 337 -14.24 25.70 29.30
N LEU A 338 -13.67 26.83 28.93
CA LEU A 338 -13.43 27.22 27.54
C LEU A 338 -12.44 26.26 26.87
N VAL A 339 -11.43 25.81 27.59
CA VAL A 339 -10.48 24.79 27.14
C VAL A 339 -11.17 23.43 26.96
N ARG A 340 -11.97 22.97 27.95
CA ARG A 340 -12.74 21.71 27.80
C ARG A 340 -13.74 21.77 26.67
N LEU A 341 -14.31 22.92 26.36
CA LEU A 341 -15.19 23.07 25.19
C LEU A 341 -14.42 23.09 23.87
N GLY A 342 -13.13 23.39 23.88
CA GLY A 342 -12.29 23.48 22.71
C GLY A 342 -12.25 24.87 22.05
N LEU A 343 -12.87 25.93 22.65
CA LEU A 343 -12.73 27.29 22.14
C LEU A 343 -11.34 27.86 22.40
N LEU A 344 -10.73 27.48 23.52
CA LEU A 344 -9.35 27.79 23.83
C LEU A 344 -8.52 26.50 23.81
N GLU A 345 -7.29 26.60 23.40
CA GLU A 345 -6.32 25.51 23.33
C GLU A 345 -5.09 25.85 24.16
N VAL A 346 -4.66 24.88 24.98
CA VAL A 346 -3.42 24.93 25.75
C VAL A 346 -2.46 23.87 25.21
N ARG A 347 -1.23 24.27 24.94
CA ARG A 347 -0.23 23.41 24.26
C ARG A 347 1.17 23.64 24.81
N LEU A 348 2.05 22.66 24.62
CA LEU A 348 3.46 22.80 24.95
C LEU A 348 4.23 23.71 23.98
N GLY A 349 3.68 24.05 22.82
CA GLY A 349 4.41 24.76 21.77
C GLY A 349 5.42 23.88 21.02
N LEU A 350 5.38 22.56 21.23
CA LEU A 350 6.16 21.61 20.45
C LEU A 350 5.45 21.29 19.14
N PRO A 351 6.11 21.47 17.99
CA PRO A 351 5.54 21.10 16.71
C PRO A 351 5.23 19.59 16.65
N ASP A 352 4.02 19.24 16.24
CA ASP A 352 3.57 17.84 16.14
C ASP A 352 4.48 17.00 15.22
N GLN A 353 5.01 17.60 14.18
CA GLN A 353 5.92 16.96 13.23
C GLN A 353 7.28 16.58 13.86
N ARG A 354 7.63 17.19 14.99
CA ARG A 354 8.88 16.96 15.73
C ARG A 354 8.66 16.35 17.12
N LEU A 355 7.42 15.99 17.46
CA LEU A 355 7.11 15.39 18.75
C LEU A 355 7.69 13.97 18.83
N ASP A 356 8.68 13.79 19.67
CA ASP A 356 9.31 12.53 20.03
C ASP A 356 9.71 12.52 21.51
N ALA A 357 10.30 11.40 21.97
CA ALA A 357 10.70 11.27 23.37
C ALA A 357 11.81 12.25 23.75
N ALA A 358 12.72 12.59 22.85
CA ALA A 358 13.82 13.51 23.11
C ALA A 358 13.32 14.95 23.24
N THR A 359 12.55 15.42 22.24
CA THR A 359 12.00 16.78 22.25
C THR A 359 11.10 17.03 23.44
N LEU A 360 10.27 16.03 23.82
CA LEU A 360 9.41 16.13 24.99
C LEU A 360 10.22 16.18 26.30
N CYS A 361 11.24 15.32 26.42
CA CYS A 361 12.15 15.31 27.56
C CYS A 361 12.90 16.65 27.71
N ASP A 362 13.43 17.18 26.62
CA ASP A 362 14.21 18.45 26.62
C ASP A 362 13.29 19.62 26.90
N TRP A 363 12.05 19.61 26.38
CA TRP A 363 11.07 20.64 26.71
C TRP A 363 10.74 20.65 28.20
N LEU A 364 10.40 19.48 28.76
CA LEU A 364 10.09 19.36 30.19
C LEU A 364 11.30 19.75 31.05
N GLY A 365 12.52 19.31 30.69
CA GLY A 365 13.75 19.64 31.42
C GLY A 365 14.07 21.13 31.45
N ARG A 366 13.71 21.88 30.39
CA ARG A 366 13.92 23.34 30.33
C ARG A 366 12.90 24.15 31.12
N HIS A 367 11.68 23.65 31.24
CA HIS A 367 10.58 24.41 31.81
C HIS A 367 10.14 23.92 33.20
N LEU A 368 10.68 22.81 33.67
CA LEU A 368 10.35 22.26 34.99
C LEU A 368 10.89 23.14 36.09
N PRO A 369 10.03 23.72 36.95
CA PRO A 369 10.50 24.51 38.08
C PRO A 369 11.31 23.64 39.07
N SER A 370 12.37 24.18 39.64
CA SER A 370 13.29 23.48 40.55
C SER A 370 12.59 22.90 41.80
N HIS A 371 11.47 23.51 42.18
CA HIS A 371 10.70 23.14 43.37
C HIS A 371 9.54 22.17 43.07
N SER A 372 9.35 21.76 41.81
CA SER A 372 8.25 20.84 41.42
C SER A 372 8.65 19.39 41.66
N GLU A 373 8.48 18.92 42.92
CA GLU A 373 8.73 17.50 43.26
C GLU A 373 7.85 16.52 42.47
N ALA A 374 6.65 16.96 42.06
CA ALA A 374 5.67 16.09 41.40
C ALA A 374 6.12 15.66 39.99
N LEU A 375 6.78 16.50 39.21
CA LEU A 375 7.10 16.19 37.79
C LEU A 375 8.53 15.67 37.58
N HIS A 376 9.42 15.70 38.62
CA HIS A 376 10.78 15.17 38.53
C HIS A 376 10.84 13.66 38.19
N PRO A 377 9.99 12.79 38.81
CA PRO A 377 9.97 11.38 38.44
C PRO A 377 9.54 11.16 36.99
N LEU A 378 8.61 11.96 36.47
CA LEU A 378 8.19 11.90 35.07
C LEU A 378 9.33 12.30 34.12
N LEU A 379 10.08 13.37 34.44
CA LEU A 379 11.26 13.77 33.68
C LEU A 379 12.32 12.65 33.67
N ALA A 380 12.56 12.00 34.81
CA ALA A 380 13.46 10.84 34.89
C ALA A 380 12.97 9.68 34.01
N GLY A 381 11.66 9.41 34.04
CA GLY A 381 11.03 8.40 33.19
C GLY A 381 11.17 8.71 31.70
N LEU A 382 10.95 9.96 31.29
CA LEU A 382 11.12 10.39 29.89
C LEU A 382 12.58 10.34 29.44
N ARG A 383 13.55 10.68 30.30
CA ARG A 383 14.98 10.49 30.04
C ARG A 383 15.29 9.02 29.79
N ALA A 384 14.78 8.13 30.63
CA ALA A 384 14.99 6.70 30.48
C ALA A 384 14.33 6.15 29.19
N ILE A 385 13.16 6.66 28.76
CA ILE A 385 12.54 6.31 27.47
C ILE A 385 13.43 6.81 26.30
N ARG A 386 13.90 8.06 26.35
CA ARG A 386 14.81 8.62 25.34
C ARG A 386 16.08 7.80 25.19
N ASP A 387 16.72 7.46 26.31
CA ASP A 387 17.97 6.72 26.31
C ASP A 387 17.78 5.29 25.80
N GLU A 388 16.67 4.63 26.18
CA GLU A 388 16.34 3.28 25.71
C GLU A 388 15.98 3.25 24.22
N ILE A 389 15.26 4.25 23.70
CA ILE A 389 14.98 4.32 22.26
C ILE A 389 16.26 4.65 21.46
N GLY A 390 17.19 5.43 22.05
CA GLY A 390 18.52 5.66 21.48
C GLY A 390 19.30 4.35 21.31
N THR A 391 19.25 3.44 22.32
CA THR A 391 19.88 2.12 22.21
C THR A 391 19.14 1.14 21.28
N ALA A 392 17.83 1.33 21.09
CA ALA A 392 17.04 0.48 20.21
C ALA A 392 17.45 0.57 18.73
N ARG A 393 18.08 1.69 18.35
CA ARG A 393 18.59 1.93 17.00
C ARG A 393 19.61 0.89 16.57
N ASP A 394 20.58 0.61 17.45
CA ASP A 394 21.70 -0.30 17.18
C ASP A 394 21.56 -1.62 17.96
N ALA A 395 20.34 -1.98 18.30
CA ALA A 395 20.03 -3.10 19.15
C ALA A 395 20.35 -4.44 18.49
N ALA A 396 21.02 -5.34 19.22
CA ALA A 396 21.18 -6.71 18.77
C ALA A 396 19.81 -7.39 18.54
N PRO A 397 19.67 -8.26 17.55
CA PRO A 397 18.38 -8.87 17.18
C PRO A 397 17.60 -9.47 18.35
N GLY A 398 18.28 -10.12 19.31
CA GLY A 398 17.66 -10.71 20.50
C GLY A 398 17.18 -9.72 21.57
N SER A 399 17.55 -8.43 21.47
CA SER A 399 17.20 -7.43 22.49
C SER A 399 15.85 -6.75 22.25
N HIS A 400 15.29 -6.82 21.05
CA HIS A 400 14.06 -6.11 20.68
C HIS A 400 12.87 -6.44 21.59
N ARG A 401 12.74 -7.70 22.02
CA ARG A 401 11.71 -8.10 22.99
C ARG A 401 11.85 -7.37 24.32
N ARG A 402 13.07 -7.36 24.90
CA ARG A 402 13.35 -6.71 26.18
C ARG A 402 13.11 -5.20 26.09
N ILE A 403 13.64 -4.57 25.06
CA ILE A 403 13.45 -3.12 24.80
C ILE A 403 11.95 -2.80 24.68
N GLY A 404 11.21 -3.57 23.90
CA GLY A 404 9.77 -3.35 23.75
C GLY A 404 8.99 -3.50 25.05
N SER A 405 9.36 -4.46 25.89
CA SER A 405 8.73 -4.67 27.21
C SER A 405 9.06 -3.54 28.17
N SER A 406 10.33 -3.11 28.22
CA SER A 406 10.79 -2.00 29.05
C SER A 406 10.14 -0.69 28.66
N LEU A 407 10.11 -0.33 27.37
CA LEU A 407 9.44 0.88 26.89
C LEU A 407 7.95 0.88 27.24
N ARG A 408 7.26 -0.26 27.08
CA ARG A 408 5.86 -0.37 27.45
C ARG A 408 5.66 -0.11 28.95
N GLN A 409 6.51 -0.68 29.81
CA GLN A 409 6.43 -0.45 31.24
C GLN A 409 6.65 1.02 31.58
N ARG A 410 7.69 1.66 31.03
CA ARG A 410 7.99 3.08 31.30
C ARG A 410 6.88 4.02 30.83
N LEU A 411 6.25 3.72 29.68
CA LEU A 411 5.09 4.48 29.21
C LEU A 411 3.89 4.30 30.14
N THR A 412 3.68 3.09 30.67
CA THR A 412 2.64 2.81 31.66
C THR A 412 2.89 3.56 32.97
N ASP A 413 4.15 3.59 33.42
CA ASP A 413 4.54 4.33 34.63
C ASP A 413 4.30 5.84 34.46
N ALA A 414 4.64 6.40 33.27
CA ALA A 414 4.38 7.80 32.95
C ALA A 414 2.87 8.12 32.95
N TYR A 415 2.04 7.21 32.41
CA TYR A 415 0.58 7.34 32.44
C TYR A 415 0.04 7.33 33.86
N THR A 416 0.52 6.38 34.68
CA THR A 416 0.12 6.26 36.08
C THR A 416 0.47 7.53 36.86
N HIS A 417 1.67 8.07 36.61
CA HIS A 417 2.14 9.29 37.25
C HIS A 417 1.25 10.51 36.90
N LEU A 418 0.83 10.61 35.62
CA LEU A 418 -0.05 11.65 35.15
C LEU A 418 -1.54 11.34 35.37
N GLN A 419 -1.89 10.28 36.06
CA GLN A 419 -3.27 9.82 36.30
C GLN A 419 -4.09 9.65 35.00
N LEU A 420 -3.42 9.28 33.90
CA LEU A 420 -4.06 9.01 32.63
C LEU A 420 -4.68 7.60 32.62
N HIS A 421 -5.90 7.51 32.11
CA HIS A 421 -6.50 6.19 31.88
C HIS A 421 -5.68 5.42 30.82
N THR A 422 -5.27 4.21 31.18
CA THR A 422 -4.60 3.32 30.26
C THR A 422 -5.64 2.66 29.35
N ASP A 423 -5.87 3.20 28.17
CA ASP A 423 -6.58 2.44 27.14
C ASP A 423 -5.64 1.33 26.65
N SER A 424 -6.04 0.07 26.90
CA SER A 424 -5.29 -1.10 26.47
C SER A 424 -5.02 -1.12 24.94
N ARG A 425 -5.81 -0.38 24.17
CA ARG A 425 -5.59 -0.24 22.73
C ARG A 425 -4.38 0.64 22.40
N GLU A 426 -4.06 1.64 23.20
CA GLU A 426 -2.93 2.55 22.93
C GLU A 426 -1.57 1.96 23.36
N LEU A 427 -1.50 1.25 24.49
CA LEU A 427 -0.29 0.65 25.00
C LEU A 427 -0.20 -0.86 24.77
N GLY A 428 -1.33 -1.55 24.48
CA GLY A 428 -1.43 -3.01 24.38
C GLY A 428 -1.38 -3.56 22.96
N PHE A 429 -1.79 -2.81 21.95
CA PHE A 429 -1.89 -3.27 20.56
C PHE A 429 -0.80 -2.62 19.68
N GLY A 430 0.23 -3.37 19.38
CA GLY A 430 1.30 -2.97 18.49
C GLY A 430 2.66 -2.86 19.18
N PRO A 431 3.72 -2.68 18.43
CA PRO A 431 5.04 -2.46 18.98
C PRO A 431 5.09 -1.09 19.68
N PRO A 432 5.70 -0.97 20.87
CA PRO A 432 5.81 0.30 21.60
C PRO A 432 6.74 1.30 20.90
N TYR A 433 7.48 0.83 19.90
CA TYR A 433 8.34 1.66 19.06
C TYR A 433 8.38 1.11 17.64
N PHE A 434 8.75 1.95 16.71
CA PHE A 434 8.98 1.61 15.30
C PHE A 434 10.47 1.62 15.02
N HIS A 435 10.93 0.68 14.22
CA HIS A 435 12.30 0.55 13.78
C HIS A 435 12.34 0.70 12.25
N HIS A 436 13.17 1.59 11.74
CA HIS A 436 13.27 1.94 10.33
C HIS A 436 14.71 1.77 9.85
N SER A 437 14.88 1.25 8.64
CA SER A 437 16.16 1.24 7.96
C SER A 437 16.15 2.28 6.83
N LEU A 438 17.16 3.11 6.81
CA LEU A 438 17.30 4.20 5.86
C LEU A 438 18.60 4.05 5.07
N VAL A 439 18.58 4.54 3.85
CA VAL A 439 19.79 4.71 3.04
C VAL A 439 20.24 6.15 3.20
N THR A 440 21.46 6.34 3.72
CA THR A 440 22.11 7.65 3.83
C THR A 440 22.82 7.97 2.53
N GLY A 441 22.71 9.21 2.06
CA GLY A 441 23.20 9.59 0.75
C GLY A 441 22.30 9.11 -0.41
N SER A 442 22.86 8.94 -1.61
CA SER A 442 22.09 8.49 -2.78
C SER A 442 21.81 7.01 -2.74
N ALA A 443 20.54 6.62 -2.79
CA ALA A 443 20.13 5.22 -2.88
C ALA A 443 20.18 4.68 -4.32
N ALA A 444 20.00 5.57 -5.31
CA ALA A 444 19.99 5.21 -6.73
C ALA A 444 20.27 6.42 -7.61
N SER A 445 20.89 6.19 -8.75
CA SER A 445 21.02 7.14 -9.85
C SER A 445 20.17 6.69 -11.04
N LEU A 446 19.42 7.62 -11.63
CA LEU A 446 18.51 7.39 -12.76
C LEU A 446 18.90 8.35 -13.92
N ASP A 447 18.98 7.85 -15.16
CA ASP A 447 19.29 8.69 -16.30
C ASP A 447 18.03 9.32 -16.88
N PRO A 448 17.85 10.66 -16.81
CA PRO A 448 16.64 11.32 -17.32
C PRO A 448 16.47 11.14 -18.84
N ALA A 449 17.55 10.95 -19.60
CA ALA A 449 17.47 10.73 -21.05
C ALA A 449 16.89 9.35 -21.37
N VAL A 450 17.33 8.33 -20.65
CA VAL A 450 16.85 6.94 -20.78
C VAL A 450 15.39 6.82 -20.32
N TRP A 451 15.01 7.54 -19.26
CA TRP A 451 13.63 7.52 -18.73
C TRP A 451 12.62 8.37 -19.51
N ARG A 452 13.06 9.30 -20.30
CA ARG A 452 12.17 10.28 -20.99
C ARG A 452 11.02 9.62 -21.78
N PRO A 453 11.20 8.56 -22.57
CA PRO A 453 10.08 7.92 -23.27
C PRO A 453 9.03 7.37 -22.29
N THR A 454 9.49 6.69 -21.25
CA THR A 454 8.65 6.05 -20.25
C THR A 454 7.92 7.07 -19.38
N LEU A 455 8.55 8.19 -19.05
CA LEU A 455 7.91 9.29 -18.32
C LEU A 455 6.78 9.93 -19.12
N LYS A 456 6.87 9.94 -20.47
CA LYS A 456 5.76 10.41 -21.34
C LYS A 456 4.53 9.50 -21.21
N ASP A 457 4.73 8.20 -21.15
CA ASP A 457 3.64 7.24 -20.96
C ASP A 457 3.09 7.33 -19.54
N LEU A 458 3.97 7.46 -18.53
CA LEU A 458 3.58 7.58 -17.12
C LEU A 458 2.77 8.86 -16.89
N ALA A 459 3.06 9.95 -17.59
CA ALA A 459 2.33 11.21 -17.49
C ALA A 459 0.87 11.13 -17.98
N LEU A 460 0.52 10.12 -18.77
CA LEU A 460 -0.87 9.87 -19.19
C LEU A 460 -1.69 9.14 -18.11
N VAL A 461 -1.03 8.46 -17.18
CA VAL A 461 -1.70 7.60 -16.19
C VAL A 461 -2.69 8.37 -15.30
N PRO A 462 -2.37 9.54 -14.73
CA PRO A 462 -3.34 10.28 -13.93
C PRO A 462 -4.61 10.68 -14.71
N ALA A 463 -4.48 11.07 -15.97
CA ALA A 463 -5.62 11.40 -16.81
C ALA A 463 -6.49 10.15 -17.09
N LEU A 464 -5.85 9.03 -17.40
CA LEU A 464 -6.54 7.74 -17.62
C LEU A 464 -7.30 7.27 -16.36
N LEU A 465 -6.77 7.55 -15.17
CA LEU A 465 -7.38 7.14 -13.90
C LEU A 465 -8.43 8.13 -13.39
N ALA A 466 -8.54 9.34 -13.97
CA ALA A 466 -9.51 10.34 -13.51
C ALA A 466 -10.96 9.84 -13.39
N PRO A 467 -11.50 9.01 -14.30
CA PRO A 467 -12.84 8.46 -14.18
C PRO A 467 -13.06 7.49 -13.02
N PHE A 468 -12.01 7.13 -12.29
CA PHE A 468 -12.05 6.21 -11.16
C PHE A 468 -11.93 6.92 -9.81
N ASP A 469 -12.13 8.23 -9.77
CA ASP A 469 -12.16 8.98 -8.52
C ASP A 469 -13.38 8.57 -7.69
N THR A 470 -13.12 7.88 -6.61
CA THR A 470 -14.16 7.34 -5.70
C THR A 470 -14.90 8.43 -4.91
N LEU A 471 -14.39 9.67 -4.90
CA LEU A 471 -15.01 10.81 -4.25
C LEU A 471 -15.76 11.74 -5.22
N ALA A 472 -15.71 11.47 -6.52
CA ALA A 472 -16.34 12.34 -7.53
C ALA A 472 -17.84 12.51 -7.30
N SER A 473 -18.57 11.41 -7.06
CA SER A 473 -20.00 11.44 -6.77
C SER A 473 -20.32 12.14 -5.44
N ALA A 474 -19.50 11.94 -4.42
CA ALA A 474 -19.65 12.61 -3.13
C ALA A 474 -19.46 14.13 -3.27
N ARG A 475 -18.45 14.58 -4.03
CA ARG A 475 -18.23 16.02 -4.32
C ARG A 475 -19.39 16.64 -5.07
N ASP A 476 -19.89 15.97 -6.09
CA ASP A 476 -21.02 16.45 -6.88
C ASP A 476 -22.31 16.46 -6.04
N GLY A 477 -22.55 15.45 -5.23
CA GLY A 477 -23.66 15.42 -4.28
C GLY A 477 -23.59 16.54 -3.25
N LEU A 478 -22.40 16.79 -2.67
CA LEU A 478 -22.17 17.89 -1.73
C LEU A 478 -22.46 19.23 -2.41
N ARG A 479 -21.98 19.45 -3.63
CA ARG A 479 -22.24 20.65 -4.42
C ARG A 479 -23.75 20.85 -4.59
N ARG A 480 -24.46 19.84 -5.11
CA ARG A 480 -25.93 19.93 -5.30
C ARG A 480 -26.67 20.27 -4.01
N CYS A 481 -26.32 19.57 -2.93
CA CYS A 481 -26.92 19.79 -1.63
C CYS A 481 -26.69 21.24 -1.15
N ALA A 482 -25.46 21.71 -1.25
CA ALA A 482 -25.09 23.07 -0.84
C ALA A 482 -25.74 24.15 -1.72
N VAL A 483 -25.77 23.95 -3.05
CA VAL A 483 -26.43 24.89 -3.98
C VAL A 483 -27.94 24.93 -3.74
N THR A 484 -28.57 23.80 -3.47
CA THR A 484 -30.00 23.74 -3.13
C THR A 484 -30.32 24.53 -1.84
N ALA A 485 -29.45 24.44 -0.84
CA ALA A 485 -29.64 25.09 0.45
C ALA A 485 -29.27 26.58 0.46
N CYS A 486 -28.22 26.96 -0.26
CA CYS A 486 -27.63 28.30 -0.20
C CYS A 486 -27.82 29.13 -1.48
N GLY A 487 -28.30 28.54 -2.57
CA GLY A 487 -28.40 29.16 -3.90
C GLY A 487 -27.09 29.13 -4.71
N PRO A 488 -27.17 29.31 -6.03
CA PRO A 488 -25.99 29.35 -6.89
C PRO A 488 -25.12 30.58 -6.59
N GLY A 489 -23.80 30.44 -6.69
CA GLY A 489 -22.84 31.53 -6.44
C GLY A 489 -22.66 31.87 -4.97
N PHE A 490 -23.11 31.03 -4.04
CA PHE A 490 -22.98 31.31 -2.61
C PHE A 490 -21.52 31.41 -2.15
N ARG A 491 -21.33 32.20 -1.09
CA ARG A 491 -20.09 32.27 -0.31
C ARG A 491 -20.41 32.08 1.16
N ARG A 492 -19.75 31.13 1.85
CA ARG A 492 -20.03 30.79 3.23
C ARG A 492 -18.75 30.47 4.00
N PRO A 493 -18.57 30.98 5.25
CA PRO A 493 -17.43 30.61 6.09
C PRO A 493 -17.30 29.10 6.23
N PHE A 494 -16.09 28.55 6.20
CA PHE A 494 -15.85 27.11 6.22
C PHE A 494 -16.43 26.43 7.47
N THR A 495 -16.29 27.04 8.66
CA THR A 495 -16.83 26.46 9.91
C THR A 495 -18.36 26.37 9.87
N HIS A 496 -19.05 27.37 9.28
CA HIS A 496 -20.50 27.32 9.08
C HIS A 496 -20.88 26.23 8.06
N PHE A 497 -20.12 26.13 6.98
CA PHE A 497 -20.32 25.08 5.98
C PHE A 497 -20.12 23.68 6.58
N LEU A 498 -19.11 23.49 7.42
CA LEU A 498 -18.86 22.24 8.14
C LEU A 498 -20.03 21.89 9.08
N GLN A 499 -20.60 22.87 9.77
CA GLN A 499 -21.76 22.68 10.63
C GLN A 499 -22.97 22.16 9.84
N ASP A 500 -23.24 22.75 8.67
CA ASP A 500 -24.43 22.41 7.88
C ASP A 500 -24.26 21.12 7.07
N PHE A 501 -23.10 20.88 6.51
CA PHE A 501 -22.86 19.81 5.55
C PHE A 501 -21.88 18.73 6.01
N GLY A 502 -21.21 18.90 7.17
CA GLY A 502 -20.26 17.92 7.69
C GLY A 502 -20.90 16.55 7.95
N GLY A 503 -22.12 16.53 8.51
CA GLY A 503 -22.88 15.29 8.71
C GLY A 503 -23.25 14.60 7.40
N TRP A 504 -23.62 15.38 6.37
CA TRP A 504 -23.86 14.83 5.03
C TRP A 504 -22.59 14.20 4.47
N TRP A 505 -21.44 14.90 4.54
CA TRP A 505 -20.15 14.40 4.05
C TRP A 505 -19.70 13.14 4.79
N ALA A 506 -19.88 13.09 6.11
CA ALA A 506 -19.52 11.92 6.92
C ALA A 506 -20.27 10.65 6.48
N ASN A 507 -21.50 10.81 6.01
CA ASN A 507 -22.37 9.73 5.56
C ASN A 507 -22.36 9.53 4.03
N ALA A 508 -21.69 10.40 3.29
CA ALA A 508 -21.59 10.28 1.85
C ALA A 508 -20.80 8.99 1.50
N GLY A 509 -21.43 8.11 0.76
CA GLY A 509 -20.80 6.86 0.32
C GLY A 509 -19.60 7.14 -0.60
N SER A 510 -18.50 6.43 -0.38
CA SER A 510 -17.39 6.38 -1.32
C SER A 510 -17.59 5.22 -2.30
N GLY A 511 -17.13 5.38 -3.55
CA GLY A 511 -17.17 4.32 -4.55
C GLY A 511 -18.32 4.40 -5.56
N ALA A 512 -19.22 5.34 -5.44
CA ALA A 512 -20.15 5.68 -6.50
C ALA A 512 -19.47 6.61 -7.53
N PHE A 513 -19.83 6.44 -8.80
CA PHE A 513 -19.32 7.26 -9.91
C PHE A 513 -20.44 8.17 -10.45
N THR A 514 -20.06 9.31 -11.00
CA THR A 514 -21.00 10.16 -11.74
C THR A 514 -21.34 9.53 -13.08
N ASP A 515 -22.46 9.92 -13.69
CA ASP A 515 -22.84 9.48 -15.06
C ASP A 515 -21.76 9.83 -16.09
N ARG A 516 -21.07 10.95 -15.87
CA ARG A 516 -19.93 11.38 -16.68
C ARG A 516 -18.76 10.41 -16.55
N ASP A 517 -18.41 10.01 -15.32
CA ASP A 517 -17.29 9.09 -15.10
C ASP A 517 -17.64 7.69 -15.60
N THR A 518 -18.88 7.26 -15.46
CA THR A 518 -19.37 6.00 -16.01
C THR A 518 -19.22 5.97 -17.55
N ARG A 519 -19.61 7.05 -18.22
CA ARG A 519 -19.41 7.15 -19.69
C ARG A 519 -17.94 7.06 -20.09
N ARG A 520 -17.05 7.77 -19.39
CA ARG A 520 -15.61 7.71 -19.62
C ARG A 520 -15.02 6.30 -19.36
N GLN A 521 -15.52 5.62 -18.34
CA GLN A 521 -15.17 4.22 -18.10
C GLN A 521 -15.64 3.32 -19.24
N ASP A 522 -16.82 3.59 -19.82
CA ASP A 522 -17.34 2.85 -20.98
C ASP A 522 -16.50 3.10 -22.23
N GLU A 523 -16.10 4.34 -22.49
CA GLU A 523 -15.18 4.69 -23.57
C GLU A 523 -13.83 3.98 -23.42
N LEU A 524 -13.28 3.94 -22.21
CA LEU A 524 -12.06 3.18 -21.91
C LEU A 524 -12.27 1.67 -22.10
N ARG A 525 -13.42 1.13 -21.71
CA ARG A 525 -13.77 -0.28 -21.91
C ARG A 525 -13.81 -0.61 -23.41
N GLN A 526 -14.38 0.24 -24.23
CA GLN A 526 -14.41 0.09 -25.69
C GLN A 526 -12.99 0.10 -26.28
N LEU A 527 -12.14 1.01 -25.85
CA LEU A 527 -10.73 1.05 -26.29
C LEU A 527 -9.99 -0.24 -25.91
N ILE A 528 -10.17 -0.74 -24.67
CA ILE A 528 -9.58 -1.99 -24.22
C ILE A 528 -10.10 -3.18 -25.06
N ALA A 529 -11.41 -3.24 -25.32
CA ALA A 529 -12.03 -4.32 -26.09
C ALA A 529 -11.60 -4.32 -27.57
N ALA A 530 -11.35 -3.15 -28.15
CA ALA A 530 -10.83 -2.99 -29.50
C ALA A 530 -9.34 -3.34 -29.62
N THR A 531 -8.59 -3.37 -28.51
CA THR A 531 -7.16 -3.63 -28.50
C THR A 531 -6.89 -5.13 -28.56
N ARG A 532 -6.21 -5.58 -29.63
CA ARG A 532 -5.82 -7.01 -29.75
C ARG A 532 -4.78 -7.36 -28.68
N PRO A 533 -4.97 -8.48 -27.95
CA PRO A 533 -3.94 -8.97 -27.04
C PRO A 533 -2.61 -9.24 -27.78
N ALA A 534 -1.51 -8.90 -27.17
CA ALA A 534 -0.18 -9.24 -27.65
C ALA A 534 0.10 -10.75 -27.55
N ARG A 535 1.22 -11.23 -28.13
CA ARG A 535 1.57 -12.67 -28.11
C ARG A 535 1.70 -13.27 -26.70
N ASP A 536 2.08 -12.43 -25.70
CA ASP A 536 2.12 -12.78 -24.28
C ASP A 536 0.76 -12.70 -23.57
N GLY A 537 -0.31 -12.47 -24.31
CA GLY A 537 -1.67 -12.31 -23.78
C GLY A 537 -1.95 -10.97 -23.10
N ALA A 538 -0.98 -10.04 -23.06
CA ALA A 538 -1.17 -8.72 -22.46
C ALA A 538 -1.99 -7.80 -23.38
N VAL A 539 -2.89 -7.00 -22.80
CA VAL A 539 -3.56 -5.89 -23.46
C VAL A 539 -2.68 -4.65 -23.34
N ARG A 540 -2.16 -4.14 -24.47
CA ARG A 540 -1.27 -2.97 -24.52
C ARG A 540 -1.98 -1.81 -25.23
N LEU A 541 -2.36 -0.80 -24.45
CA LEU A 541 -2.96 0.41 -24.99
C LEU A 541 -1.89 1.28 -25.67
N ASP A 542 -2.23 1.79 -26.84
CA ASP A 542 -1.38 2.76 -27.53
C ASP A 542 -1.45 4.12 -26.82
N PRO A 543 -0.30 4.72 -26.42
CA PRO A 543 -0.26 6.03 -25.77
C PRO A 543 -0.93 7.16 -26.59
N SER A 544 -0.91 7.09 -27.95
CA SER A 544 -1.58 8.07 -28.77
C SER A 544 -3.10 7.95 -28.67
N ALA A 545 -3.63 6.74 -28.75
CA ALA A 545 -5.06 6.48 -28.61
C ALA A 545 -5.58 6.88 -27.22
N VAL A 546 -4.81 6.65 -26.18
CA VAL A 546 -5.16 7.08 -24.81
C VAL A 546 -5.10 8.60 -24.69
N ARG A 547 -4.14 9.26 -25.31
CA ARG A 547 -4.05 10.73 -25.32
C ARG A 547 -5.25 11.35 -26.02
N ASP A 548 -5.65 10.81 -27.16
CA ASP A 548 -6.81 11.28 -27.92
C ASP A 548 -8.10 11.08 -27.13
N LEU A 549 -8.25 9.91 -26.51
CA LEU A 549 -9.38 9.61 -25.63
C LEU A 549 -9.47 10.58 -24.44
N CYS A 550 -8.37 10.74 -23.70
CA CYS A 550 -8.34 11.63 -22.54
C CYS A 550 -8.45 13.11 -22.92
N GLY A 551 -8.00 13.49 -24.10
CA GLY A 551 -8.11 14.85 -24.63
C GLY A 551 -9.55 15.28 -24.91
N GLY A 552 -10.44 14.35 -25.21
CA GLY A 552 -11.88 14.56 -25.31
C GLY A 552 -12.58 14.69 -23.94
N TRP A 553 -11.92 14.36 -22.87
CA TRP A 553 -12.45 14.50 -21.53
C TRP A 553 -12.17 15.91 -21.01
N PRO A 554 -13.19 16.66 -20.52
CA PRO A 554 -12.92 17.92 -19.86
C PRO A 554 -12.01 17.62 -18.65
N GLY A 555 -10.81 18.24 -18.67
CA GLY A 555 -9.81 17.98 -17.64
C GLY A 555 -10.34 18.30 -16.24
N PRO A 556 -9.80 17.69 -15.18
CA PRO A 556 -9.90 18.28 -13.86
C PRO A 556 -9.28 19.66 -13.93
N GLY A 557 -10.07 20.70 -13.76
CA GLY A 557 -9.73 22.10 -14.04
C GLY A 557 -8.73 22.72 -13.06
N THR A 558 -7.65 22.02 -12.70
CA THR A 558 -6.70 22.52 -11.72
C THR A 558 -5.27 22.38 -12.20
N SER A 559 -4.78 23.47 -12.79
CA SER A 559 -3.35 23.74 -12.93
C SER A 559 -2.68 23.71 -11.55
N GLY A 560 -1.64 22.92 -11.37
CA GLY A 560 -0.82 22.87 -10.16
C GLY A 560 -0.96 21.60 -9.30
N ASP A 561 -1.84 20.67 -9.65
CA ASP A 561 -1.89 19.36 -8.99
C ASP A 561 -0.63 18.53 -9.30
N SER A 562 -0.26 17.63 -8.43
CA SER A 562 0.82 16.67 -8.68
C SER A 562 0.42 15.27 -8.26
N HIS A 563 1.05 14.26 -8.83
CA HIS A 563 0.80 12.87 -8.51
C HIS A 563 2.09 12.13 -8.21
N ALA A 564 2.08 11.34 -7.15
CA ALA A 564 3.16 10.44 -6.79
C ALA A 564 2.86 9.03 -7.32
N CYS A 565 3.67 8.58 -8.28
CA CYS A 565 3.59 7.27 -8.89
C CYS A 565 4.61 6.34 -8.23
N TYR A 566 4.13 5.24 -7.65
CA TYR A 566 4.96 4.20 -7.07
C TYR A 566 5.19 3.13 -8.14
N VAL A 567 6.41 3.02 -8.62
CA VAL A 567 6.76 2.17 -9.76
C VAL A 567 7.93 1.27 -9.45
N GLN A 568 7.97 0.12 -10.13
CA GLN A 568 9.13 -0.77 -10.19
C GLN A 568 9.58 -0.87 -11.65
N THR A 569 10.88 -1.02 -11.89
CA THR A 569 11.42 -1.13 -13.24
C THR A 569 11.47 -2.57 -13.73
N LEU A 570 11.21 -2.75 -15.02
CA LEU A 570 11.52 -3.93 -15.79
C LEU A 570 12.60 -3.54 -16.81
N PRO A 571 13.72 -4.23 -16.87
CA PRO A 571 14.74 -3.92 -17.86
C PRO A 571 14.19 -4.12 -19.28
N ASP A 572 14.39 -3.13 -20.13
CA ASP A 572 14.15 -3.23 -21.56
C ASP A 572 15.29 -2.52 -22.31
N PRO A 573 16.21 -3.27 -22.91
CA PRO A 573 17.40 -2.70 -23.56
C PRO A 573 17.07 -1.88 -24.80
N SER A 574 15.85 -1.97 -25.34
CA SER A 574 15.52 -1.36 -26.65
C SER A 574 14.90 0.03 -26.55
N THR A 575 14.16 0.35 -25.50
CA THR A 575 13.31 1.57 -25.43
C THR A 575 13.40 2.34 -24.12
N GLY A 576 14.27 1.94 -23.20
CA GLY A 576 14.32 2.44 -21.82
C GLY A 576 13.49 1.55 -20.88
N PRO A 577 13.46 1.84 -19.57
CA PRO A 577 12.82 0.97 -18.61
C PRO A 577 11.31 0.87 -18.86
N ARG A 578 10.78 -0.33 -18.79
CA ARG A 578 9.35 -0.52 -18.64
C ARG A 578 9.02 -0.41 -17.14
N LEU A 579 7.87 0.16 -16.82
CA LEU A 579 7.45 0.35 -15.44
C LEU A 579 6.30 -0.58 -15.08
N VAL A 580 6.29 -1.02 -13.84
CA VAL A 580 5.13 -1.66 -13.21
C VAL A 580 4.59 -0.73 -12.16
N LEU A 581 3.39 -0.23 -12.37
CA LEU A 581 2.71 0.67 -11.46
C LEU A 581 2.14 -0.11 -10.27
N ASN A 582 2.54 0.27 -9.05
CA ASN A 582 2.01 -0.29 -7.82
C ASN A 582 0.85 0.54 -7.28
N THR A 583 1.03 1.87 -7.24
CA THR A 583 -0.01 2.80 -6.80
C THR A 583 0.23 4.20 -7.34
N VAL A 584 -0.83 5.00 -7.40
CA VAL A 584 -0.77 6.43 -7.62
C VAL A 584 -1.46 7.10 -6.44
N THR A 585 -0.82 8.11 -5.87
CA THR A 585 -1.39 8.92 -4.79
C THR A 585 -1.36 10.40 -5.16
N GLY A 586 -1.93 11.26 -4.32
CA GLY A 586 -1.66 12.68 -4.40
C GLY A 586 -0.15 12.93 -4.33
N GLY A 587 0.32 13.96 -5.02
CA GLY A 587 1.71 14.38 -5.02
C GLY A 587 2.08 15.23 -3.80
N HIS A 588 2.75 16.35 -4.05
CA HIS A 588 3.22 17.27 -3.02
C HIS A 588 4.07 16.58 -1.95
N GLY A 589 4.94 15.65 -2.38
CA GLY A 589 5.86 14.93 -1.52
C GLY A 589 5.28 13.71 -0.79
N THR A 590 4.03 13.32 -1.03
CA THR A 590 3.45 12.11 -0.41
C THR A 590 4.36 10.89 -0.60
N GLY A 591 4.67 10.19 0.49
CA GLY A 591 5.56 9.03 0.52
C GLY A 591 7.06 9.37 0.56
N ARG A 592 7.47 10.61 0.28
CA ARG A 592 8.86 11.09 0.32
C ARG A 592 9.13 11.95 1.56
N THR A 593 8.19 12.80 1.94
CA THR A 593 8.32 13.68 3.12
C THR A 593 8.52 12.92 4.44
N ARG A 594 7.99 11.69 4.54
CA ARG A 594 8.26 10.82 5.69
C ARG A 594 9.71 10.33 5.69
N ILE A 595 10.26 9.98 4.53
CA ILE A 595 11.67 9.56 4.39
C ILE A 595 12.58 10.75 4.77
N ALA A 596 12.28 11.95 4.23
CA ALA A 596 13.01 13.17 4.57
C ALA A 596 13.01 13.43 6.09
N ARG A 597 11.85 13.35 6.76
CA ARG A 597 11.73 13.51 8.22
C ARG A 597 12.60 12.53 9.01
N LEU A 598 12.68 11.27 8.55
CA LEU A 598 13.48 10.25 9.21
C LEU A 598 14.98 10.45 9.00
N LEU A 599 15.39 10.99 7.84
CA LEU A 599 16.77 11.31 7.51
C LEU A 599 17.25 12.61 8.17
N ASP A 600 16.35 13.56 8.48
CA ASP A 600 16.65 14.85 9.13
C ASP A 600 17.42 14.69 10.47
N GLY A 601 17.18 13.57 11.16
CA GLY A 601 17.97 13.17 12.32
C GLY A 601 19.38 12.67 12.00
N SER A 602 19.74 12.47 10.72
CA SER A 602 21.04 11.97 10.26
C SER A 602 21.95 13.04 9.63
N GLY A 603 21.49 14.28 9.49
CA GLY A 603 22.31 15.41 9.04
C GLY A 603 22.45 15.58 7.52
N ASP A 604 21.76 14.77 6.71
CA ASP A 604 21.92 14.76 5.24
C ASP A 604 20.84 15.55 4.47
N VAL A 605 19.90 16.22 5.16
CA VAL A 605 18.63 16.66 4.55
C VAL A 605 18.59 18.13 4.15
N ASP A 606 19.50 18.96 4.63
CA ASP A 606 19.48 20.41 4.37
C ASP A 606 19.49 20.76 2.86
N ALA A 607 20.12 19.94 2.02
CA ALA A 607 20.12 20.14 0.57
C ALA A 607 18.78 19.80 -0.10
N ALA A 608 18.00 18.88 0.46
CA ALA A 608 16.72 18.46 -0.13
C ALA A 608 15.56 19.38 0.27
N GLU A 609 15.60 19.99 1.45
CA GLU A 609 14.57 20.95 1.90
C GLU A 609 14.61 22.23 1.06
N ASP A 610 15.79 22.77 0.74
CA ASP A 610 15.94 23.97 -0.08
C ASP A 610 15.48 23.76 -1.52
N GLU A 611 15.71 22.57 -2.10
CA GLU A 611 15.25 22.24 -3.43
C GLU A 611 13.71 22.06 -3.50
N TRP A 612 13.09 21.65 -2.39
CA TRP A 612 11.66 21.40 -2.31
C TRP A 612 10.84 22.60 -1.82
N ALA A 613 11.37 23.39 -0.91
CA ALA A 613 10.73 24.58 -0.33
C ALA A 613 10.86 25.82 -1.21
N GLY A 614 11.79 25.80 -2.15
CA GLY A 614 12.28 26.98 -2.85
C GLY A 614 11.49 27.45 -4.07
N ALA A 615 10.35 26.83 -4.43
CA ALA A 615 9.52 27.41 -5.50
C ALA A 615 8.89 28.73 -4.99
N PRO A 616 9.28 29.90 -5.51
CA PRO A 616 8.69 31.15 -5.08
C PRO A 616 7.19 31.11 -5.35
N ASP A 617 6.40 31.61 -4.38
CA ASP A 617 4.98 31.86 -4.62
C ASP A 617 4.87 32.86 -5.77
N PRO A 618 4.33 32.47 -6.94
CA PRO A 618 4.26 33.37 -8.10
C PRO A 618 3.31 34.56 -7.86
N GLY A 619 2.77 34.72 -6.64
CA GLY A 619 1.78 35.76 -6.31
C GLY A 619 0.41 35.51 -6.93
N HIS A 620 0.31 34.57 -7.85
CA HIS A 620 -0.91 34.23 -8.60
C HIS A 620 -1.14 32.72 -8.58
N GLY A 621 -2.40 32.29 -8.65
CA GLY A 621 -2.79 30.89 -8.63
C GLY A 621 -3.19 30.38 -7.23
N PRO A 622 -3.50 29.08 -7.10
CA PRO A 622 -3.97 28.51 -5.85
C PRO A 622 -2.87 28.45 -4.79
N LEU A 623 -3.28 28.53 -3.52
CA LEU A 623 -2.43 28.27 -2.36
C LEU A 623 -2.51 26.77 -2.03
N TYR A 624 -1.42 26.05 -2.20
CA TYR A 624 -1.31 24.69 -1.69
C TYR A 624 -0.95 24.74 -0.22
N ALA A 625 -1.83 24.19 0.63
CA ALA A 625 -1.68 24.23 2.08
C ALA A 625 -1.81 22.82 2.67
N GLU A 626 -0.73 22.35 3.32
CA GLU A 626 -0.75 21.07 4.01
C GLU A 626 -1.67 21.09 5.24
N LEU A 627 -2.29 19.96 5.55
CA LEU A 627 -2.87 19.73 6.86
C LEU A 627 -1.74 19.41 7.85
N ASP A 628 -1.40 20.32 8.74
CA ASP A 628 -0.24 20.14 9.64
C ASP A 628 -0.45 19.16 10.80
N GLY A 629 -1.67 18.64 11.00
CA GLY A 629 -1.96 17.67 12.04
C GLY A 629 -1.32 16.29 11.79
N VAL A 630 -0.87 15.65 12.84
CA VAL A 630 -0.38 14.25 12.81
C VAL A 630 -1.48 13.22 13.10
N PHE A 631 -2.63 13.68 13.60
CA PHE A 631 -3.83 12.86 13.84
C PHE A 631 -3.54 11.56 14.61
N GLY A 632 -2.66 11.63 15.60
CA GLY A 632 -2.27 10.49 16.43
C GLY A 632 -1.47 9.40 15.70
N SER A 633 -0.89 9.66 14.53
CA SER A 633 -0.15 8.67 13.76
C SER A 633 1.24 9.17 13.37
N ALA A 634 2.28 8.41 13.74
CA ALA A 634 3.64 8.65 13.29
C ALA A 634 3.78 8.59 11.74
N LEU A 635 2.84 7.94 11.04
CA LEU A 635 2.79 7.94 9.57
C LEU A 635 2.51 9.33 8.97
N ASN A 636 2.02 10.26 9.78
CA ASN A 636 1.78 11.65 9.38
C ASN A 636 2.89 12.60 9.82
N GLN A 637 3.85 12.15 10.62
CA GLN A 637 5.05 12.93 10.91
C GLN A 637 5.94 12.95 9.67
N ARG A 638 6.21 14.14 9.15
CA ARG A 638 6.88 14.36 7.87
C ARG A 638 7.63 15.69 7.84
N ALA A 639 8.54 15.86 6.91
CA ALA A 639 9.10 17.15 6.55
C ALA A 639 8.05 18.02 5.83
N ALA A 640 8.12 19.31 5.96
CA ALA A 640 7.26 20.25 5.27
C ALA A 640 7.52 20.22 3.75
N ARG A 641 6.45 20.35 2.97
CA ARG A 641 6.56 20.35 1.50
C ARG A 641 5.89 21.56 0.83
N THR A 642 4.79 22.03 1.38
CA THR A 642 4.12 23.22 0.86
C THR A 642 4.51 24.45 1.66
N ARG A 643 4.42 25.62 1.04
CA ARG A 643 4.72 26.90 1.69
C ARG A 643 3.74 27.23 2.80
N TYR A 644 2.49 26.88 2.62
CA TYR A 644 1.41 27.15 3.57
C TYR A 644 0.93 25.88 4.26
N ALA A 645 0.33 26.03 5.43
CA ALA A 645 -0.40 24.98 6.11
C ALA A 645 -1.76 25.46 6.59
N ILE A 646 -2.72 24.54 6.65
CA ILE A 646 -4.00 24.77 7.34
C ILE A 646 -3.78 24.45 8.82
N ASP A 647 -3.95 25.47 9.65
CA ASP A 647 -3.81 25.38 11.11
C ASP A 647 -5.07 24.75 11.70
N LEU A 648 -5.05 23.44 11.91
CA LEU A 648 -6.18 22.72 12.47
C LEU A 648 -6.21 22.82 14.00
N ASP A 649 -7.43 22.69 14.56
CA ASP A 649 -7.61 22.53 16.00
C ASP A 649 -6.83 21.29 16.51
N GLY A 650 -6.21 21.42 17.67
CA GLY A 650 -5.38 20.37 18.23
C GLY A 650 -4.01 20.17 17.59
N ALA A 651 -3.67 20.82 16.45
CA ALA A 651 -2.36 20.71 15.81
C ALA A 651 -1.39 21.83 16.22
N THR A 652 -0.11 21.54 16.35
CA THR A 652 0.95 22.54 16.57
C THR A 652 1.91 22.51 15.37
N SER A 653 1.91 23.61 14.61
CA SER A 653 2.76 23.77 13.44
C SER A 653 4.15 24.27 13.83
N HIS A 654 5.14 23.97 12.98
CA HIS A 654 6.47 24.56 13.02
C HIS A 654 6.61 25.77 12.11
N ARG A 655 5.56 26.06 11.30
CA ARG A 655 5.57 27.20 10.37
C ARG A 655 5.31 28.52 11.10
N PRO A 656 5.88 29.62 10.61
CA PRO A 656 5.60 30.94 11.16
C PRO A 656 4.13 31.34 10.87
N PRO A 657 3.53 32.20 11.71
CA PRO A 657 2.10 32.54 11.65
C PRO A 657 1.62 33.01 10.26
N GLU A 658 2.45 33.77 9.53
CA GLU A 658 2.10 34.28 8.19
C GLU A 658 1.98 33.22 7.09
N ARG A 659 2.38 31.99 7.40
CA ARG A 659 2.24 30.81 6.53
C ARG A 659 1.15 29.83 7.01
N LEU A 660 0.47 30.18 8.09
CA LEU A 660 -0.66 29.41 8.61
C LEU A 660 -1.96 30.02 8.12
N ILE A 661 -2.88 29.18 7.71
CA ILE A 661 -4.23 29.55 7.27
C ILE A 661 -5.22 28.90 8.26
N GLY A 662 -5.84 29.71 9.09
CA GLY A 662 -6.87 29.23 10.01
C GLY A 662 -8.14 28.82 9.25
N PRO A 663 -8.85 27.77 9.65
CA PRO A 663 -10.17 27.43 9.08
C PRO A 663 -11.18 28.59 9.18
N ALA A 664 -11.04 29.46 10.17
CA ALA A 664 -11.84 30.67 10.32
C ALA A 664 -11.60 31.71 9.19
N GLU A 665 -10.49 31.62 8.49
CA GLU A 665 -10.11 32.52 7.38
C GLU A 665 -10.56 31.97 6.01
N LEU A 666 -11.16 30.79 5.99
CA LEU A 666 -11.58 30.10 4.78
C LEU A 666 -13.07 30.28 4.52
N ASP A 667 -13.41 30.51 3.25
CA ASP A 667 -14.77 30.50 2.75
C ASP A 667 -14.96 29.37 1.72
N VAL A 668 -16.08 28.69 1.78
CA VAL A 668 -16.56 27.82 0.71
C VAL A 668 -17.36 28.65 -0.27
N VAL A 669 -16.99 28.60 -1.54
CA VAL A 669 -17.58 29.36 -2.63
C VAL A 669 -18.06 28.41 -3.72
N HIS A 670 -19.31 28.57 -4.19
CA HIS A 670 -19.78 27.93 -5.39
C HIS A 670 -19.39 28.75 -6.62
N ASP A 671 -18.64 28.14 -7.54
CA ASP A 671 -18.37 28.74 -8.84
C ASP A 671 -19.42 28.22 -9.85
N PRO A 672 -20.38 29.08 -10.27
CA PRO A 672 -21.45 28.65 -11.19
C PRO A 672 -20.97 28.43 -12.62
N ARG A 673 -19.78 28.92 -13.01
CA ARG A 673 -19.21 28.69 -14.35
C ARG A 673 -18.56 27.32 -14.45
N LEU A 674 -17.87 26.91 -13.41
CA LEU A 674 -17.16 25.66 -13.35
C LEU A 674 -17.98 24.55 -12.69
N GLU A 675 -19.14 24.89 -12.16
CA GLU A 675 -20.06 23.96 -11.45
C GLU A 675 -19.33 23.15 -10.36
N HIS A 676 -18.52 23.83 -9.54
CA HIS A 676 -17.83 23.19 -8.42
C HIS A 676 -17.68 24.10 -7.20
N LEU A 677 -17.37 23.50 -6.05
CA LEU A 677 -17.08 24.20 -4.81
C LEU A 677 -15.57 24.49 -4.73
N GLN A 678 -15.25 25.70 -4.31
CA GLN A 678 -13.87 26.14 -4.07
C GLN A 678 -13.71 26.55 -2.61
N LEU A 679 -12.51 26.34 -2.08
CA LEU A 679 -12.09 26.89 -0.80
C LEU A 679 -11.26 28.14 -1.08
N VAL A 680 -11.66 29.27 -0.50
CA VAL A 680 -11.04 30.56 -0.76
C VAL A 680 -10.51 31.17 0.54
N HIS A 681 -9.25 31.58 0.56
CA HIS A 681 -8.66 32.32 1.66
C HIS A 681 -9.18 33.78 1.64
N ARG A 682 -9.98 34.11 2.65
CA ARG A 682 -10.71 35.41 2.69
C ARG A 682 -9.80 36.65 2.61
N PRO A 683 -8.65 36.69 3.34
CA PRO A 683 -7.76 37.85 3.30
C PRO A 683 -7.14 38.12 1.94
N THR A 684 -6.81 37.05 1.17
CA THR A 684 -6.11 37.19 -0.11
C THR A 684 -7.00 36.99 -1.34
N GLY A 685 -8.22 36.48 -1.17
CA GLY A 685 -9.10 36.11 -2.28
C GLY A 685 -8.63 34.90 -3.10
N ARG A 686 -7.52 34.26 -2.74
CA ARG A 686 -6.92 33.13 -3.50
C ARG A 686 -7.60 31.81 -3.14
N VAL A 687 -7.71 30.94 -4.15
CA VAL A 687 -8.19 29.57 -3.94
C VAL A 687 -7.16 28.79 -3.10
N VAL A 688 -7.62 28.06 -2.10
CA VAL A 688 -6.79 27.16 -1.29
C VAL A 688 -7.02 25.73 -1.73
N ARG A 689 -5.93 25.01 -1.93
CA ARG A 689 -5.90 23.57 -2.21
C ARG A 689 -5.34 22.82 -1.01
N PRO A 690 -6.19 22.21 -0.17
CA PRO A 690 -5.72 21.39 0.94
C PRO A 690 -4.94 20.18 0.46
N VAL A 691 -3.80 19.92 1.08
CA VAL A 691 -2.90 18.81 0.76
C VAL A 691 -2.77 17.90 1.98
N HIS A 692 -2.91 16.60 1.79
CA HIS A 692 -2.55 15.60 2.78
C HIS A 692 -1.31 14.84 2.30
N ALA A 693 -0.14 15.26 2.74
CA ALA A 693 1.15 14.64 2.39
C ALA A 693 1.55 13.49 3.33
N GLY A 694 0.77 13.20 4.37
CA GLY A 694 0.96 12.06 5.26
C GLY A 694 0.56 10.73 4.64
N LEU A 695 0.93 9.63 5.30
CA LEU A 695 0.65 8.26 4.85
C LEU A 695 -0.60 7.63 5.52
N LEU A 696 -1.26 8.34 6.44
CA LEU A 696 -2.53 7.90 7.00
C LEU A 696 -3.61 7.97 5.93
N ALA A 697 -4.36 6.88 5.75
CA ALA A 697 -5.42 6.84 4.75
C ALA A 697 -6.50 7.89 5.04
N THR A 698 -6.94 8.62 4.02
CA THR A 698 -7.94 9.70 4.13
C THR A 698 -9.18 9.36 4.96
N PRO A 699 -9.77 8.14 4.87
CA PRO A 699 -10.92 7.79 5.72
C PRO A 699 -10.64 7.76 7.23
N LEU A 700 -9.37 7.71 7.64
CA LEU A 700 -8.95 7.69 9.05
C LEU A 700 -8.67 9.09 9.61
N LEU A 701 -8.69 10.11 8.76
CA LEU A 701 -8.54 11.50 9.20
C LEU A 701 -9.79 11.97 9.96
N PRO A 702 -9.66 12.95 10.87
CA PRO A 702 -10.82 13.64 11.46
C PRO A 702 -11.75 14.22 10.40
N LEU A 703 -13.03 14.37 10.73
CA LEU A 703 -14.07 14.78 9.76
C LEU A 703 -13.72 16.09 9.04
N GLN A 704 -13.26 17.09 9.78
CA GLN A 704 -12.83 18.38 9.22
C GLN A 704 -11.72 18.19 8.18
N ALA A 705 -10.69 17.44 8.50
CA ALA A 705 -9.57 17.14 7.61
C ALA A 705 -10.04 16.34 6.38
N ARG A 706 -10.94 15.35 6.57
CA ARG A 706 -11.53 14.58 5.46
C ARG A 706 -12.33 15.47 4.51
N LEU A 707 -13.12 16.41 5.05
CA LEU A 707 -13.87 17.34 4.22
C LEU A 707 -12.93 18.26 3.45
N LEU A 708 -11.94 18.85 4.12
CA LEU A 708 -10.95 19.72 3.46
C LEU A 708 -10.28 19.02 2.28
N VAL A 709 -9.66 17.86 2.52
CA VAL A 709 -8.93 17.13 1.47
C VAL A 709 -9.88 16.52 0.46
N GLY A 710 -10.99 15.90 0.91
CA GLY A 710 -11.87 15.16 0.03
C GLY A 710 -12.73 16.04 -0.87
N ALA A 711 -13.21 17.16 -0.37
CA ALA A 711 -14.09 18.05 -1.14
C ALA A 711 -13.32 19.11 -1.93
N PHE A 712 -12.24 19.65 -1.37
CA PHE A 712 -11.53 20.82 -1.90
C PHE A 712 -10.07 20.56 -2.30
N GLY A 713 -9.51 19.45 -1.84
CA GLY A 713 -8.15 19.02 -2.18
C GLY A 713 -8.06 18.52 -3.61
N GLN A 714 -6.85 18.13 -3.96
CA GLN A 714 -6.61 17.53 -5.25
C GLN A 714 -7.27 16.14 -5.33
N THR A 715 -7.63 15.71 -6.53
CA THR A 715 -8.13 14.37 -6.80
C THR A 715 -7.10 13.34 -6.37
N SER A 716 -7.47 12.49 -5.42
CA SER A 716 -6.62 11.42 -4.92
C SER A 716 -7.14 10.08 -5.41
N TYR A 717 -6.38 9.43 -6.26
CA TYR A 717 -6.60 8.01 -6.52
C TYR A 717 -5.66 7.24 -5.63
N ALA A 718 -6.17 6.50 -4.68
CA ALA A 718 -5.43 5.38 -4.17
C ALA A 718 -5.60 4.24 -5.19
N PHE A 719 -4.84 4.29 -6.26
CA PHE A 719 -4.80 3.19 -7.20
C PHE A 719 -4.00 2.06 -6.56
N TRP A 720 -4.73 1.03 -6.17
CA TRP A 720 -4.13 -0.25 -5.83
C TRP A 720 -4.24 -1.11 -7.07
N SER A 721 -3.19 -1.82 -7.44
CA SER A 721 -3.17 -2.76 -8.56
C SER A 721 -4.32 -3.78 -8.55
N ASP A 722 -5.06 -3.86 -7.45
CA ASP A 722 -6.18 -4.76 -7.19
C ASP A 722 -7.54 -4.08 -7.27
N TRP A 723 -7.62 -2.91 -7.87
CA TRP A 723 -8.86 -2.15 -7.93
C TRP A 723 -9.94 -2.90 -8.72
N PRO A 724 -11.10 -3.27 -8.10
CA PRO A 724 -12.12 -4.11 -8.73
C PRO A 724 -12.70 -3.50 -9.98
N GLN A 725 -12.75 -2.16 -10.05
CA GLN A 725 -13.31 -1.44 -11.19
C GLN A 725 -12.50 -1.67 -12.47
N LEU A 726 -11.17 -1.79 -12.37
CA LEU A 726 -10.35 -2.17 -13.52
C LEU A 726 -10.60 -3.61 -13.98
N TRP A 727 -11.06 -4.49 -13.08
CA TRP A 727 -11.39 -5.86 -13.46
C TRP A 727 -12.61 -5.92 -14.39
N GLN A 728 -13.57 -5.00 -14.21
CA GLN A 728 -14.75 -4.91 -15.03
C GLN A 728 -14.46 -4.39 -16.45
N LEU A 729 -13.33 -3.69 -16.64
CA LEU A 729 -12.91 -3.18 -17.93
C LEU A 729 -12.17 -4.21 -18.77
N LEU A 730 -11.61 -5.24 -18.15
CA LEU A 730 -10.75 -6.20 -18.82
C LEU A 730 -11.57 -7.39 -19.37
N PRO A 731 -11.24 -7.87 -20.58
CA PRO A 731 -11.77 -9.15 -21.05
C PRO A 731 -11.33 -10.25 -20.09
N SER A 732 -12.27 -10.99 -19.56
CA SER A 732 -11.98 -12.10 -18.66
C SER A 732 -12.05 -13.41 -19.45
N GLU A 733 -11.01 -14.23 -19.33
CA GLU A 733 -11.00 -15.60 -19.82
C GLU A 733 -11.42 -16.52 -18.68
N ARG A 734 -12.53 -17.24 -18.88
CA ARG A 734 -12.93 -18.28 -17.94
C ARG A 734 -12.28 -19.59 -18.33
N ILE A 735 -11.43 -20.10 -17.47
CA ILE A 735 -10.70 -21.35 -17.72
C ILE A 735 -11.53 -22.51 -17.18
N ASP A 736 -11.94 -23.42 -18.05
CA ASP A 736 -12.75 -24.58 -17.69
C ASP A 736 -11.90 -25.68 -17.05
N GLN A 737 -12.49 -26.43 -16.11
CA GLN A 737 -11.86 -27.55 -15.42
C GLN A 737 -11.40 -28.70 -16.33
N SER A 738 -12.03 -28.87 -17.48
CA SER A 738 -11.67 -29.93 -18.44
C SER A 738 -10.21 -29.84 -18.90
N ARG A 739 -9.58 -28.66 -18.77
CA ARG A 739 -8.17 -28.44 -19.09
C ARG A 739 -7.22 -28.81 -17.93
N ALA A 740 -7.72 -29.04 -16.73
CA ALA A 740 -6.89 -29.30 -15.53
C ALA A 740 -6.64 -30.79 -15.23
N GLY A 741 -7.14 -31.70 -16.04
CA GLY A 741 -6.94 -33.14 -15.89
C GLY A 741 -7.94 -33.87 -14.95
N PRO A 742 -8.06 -35.18 -15.01
CA PRO A 742 -8.94 -35.97 -14.17
C PRO A 742 -8.46 -36.03 -12.73
N GLY A 743 -9.27 -35.60 -11.77
CA GLY A 743 -8.97 -35.68 -10.33
C GLY A 743 -9.63 -34.62 -9.47
N THR A 744 -10.20 -33.59 -10.06
CA THR A 744 -10.92 -32.54 -9.31
C THR A 744 -12.41 -32.78 -9.44
N GLY A 745 -12.98 -33.56 -8.51
CA GLY A 745 -14.41 -33.88 -8.50
C GLY A 745 -15.31 -32.67 -8.57
N ALA A 746 -16.20 -32.75 -9.53
CA ALA A 746 -17.51 -32.13 -9.73
C ALA A 746 -17.78 -30.66 -9.34
N SER A 747 -18.25 -30.00 -10.27
CA SER A 747 -19.27 -28.96 -10.49
C SER A 747 -18.73 -27.74 -11.26
N SER A 748 -19.60 -27.17 -12.08
CA SER A 748 -19.38 -26.17 -13.13
C SER A 748 -18.85 -24.77 -12.68
N GLY A 749 -17.85 -24.72 -11.84
CA GLY A 749 -17.15 -23.50 -11.44
C GLY A 749 -15.70 -23.50 -11.91
N GLY A 750 -15.25 -22.48 -12.58
CA GLY A 750 -13.92 -22.37 -13.14
C GLY A 750 -13.06 -21.33 -12.45
N TRP A 751 -11.90 -21.10 -13.00
CA TRP A 751 -11.01 -20.01 -12.68
C TRP A 751 -11.23 -18.87 -13.66
N THR A 752 -10.99 -17.65 -13.22
CA THR A 752 -11.04 -16.49 -14.12
C THR A 752 -9.64 -15.90 -14.22
N LYS A 753 -9.13 -15.80 -15.44
CA LYS A 753 -7.87 -15.11 -15.73
C LYS A 753 -8.16 -13.72 -16.28
N LEU A 754 -7.47 -12.73 -15.75
CA LEU A 754 -7.46 -11.37 -16.25
C LEU A 754 -6.07 -11.09 -16.85
N PRO A 755 -6.00 -10.59 -18.07
CA PRO A 755 -4.74 -10.32 -18.72
C PRO A 755 -3.98 -9.18 -18.04
N ARG A 756 -2.69 -9.07 -18.32
CA ARG A 756 -1.90 -7.88 -18.02
C ARG A 756 -2.43 -6.72 -18.84
N LEU A 757 -2.59 -5.56 -18.19
CA LEU A 757 -2.94 -4.30 -18.86
C LEU A 757 -1.74 -3.36 -18.83
N ALA A 758 -1.35 -2.82 -19.97
CA ALA A 758 -0.28 -1.85 -20.07
C ALA A 758 -0.70 -0.63 -20.91
N LEU A 759 -0.11 0.51 -20.63
CA LEU A 759 -0.16 1.73 -21.42
C LEU A 759 1.26 2.01 -21.90
N GLY A 760 1.51 1.78 -23.19
CA GLY A 760 2.85 1.87 -23.73
C GLY A 760 3.86 1.04 -22.91
N SER A 761 4.83 1.73 -22.32
CA SER A 761 5.87 1.15 -21.45
C SER A 761 5.44 0.91 -19.99
N VAL A 762 4.24 1.34 -19.57
CA VAL A 762 3.77 1.28 -18.18
C VAL A 762 2.76 0.15 -18.00
N VAL A 763 3.10 -0.86 -17.23
CA VAL A 763 2.16 -1.91 -16.79
C VAL A 763 1.28 -1.32 -15.70
N LEU A 764 0.02 -1.07 -16.04
CA LEU A 764 -0.99 -0.56 -15.12
C LEU A 764 -1.49 -1.67 -14.18
N ARG A 765 -1.54 -2.90 -14.70
CA ARG A 765 -2.04 -4.04 -13.95
C ARG A 765 -1.34 -5.32 -14.36
N ARG A 766 -0.96 -6.11 -13.38
CA ARG A 766 -0.40 -7.44 -13.50
C ARG A 766 -1.46 -8.47 -13.92
N ALA A 767 -1.04 -9.52 -14.61
CA ALA A 767 -1.92 -10.67 -14.86
C ALA A 767 -2.37 -11.29 -13.54
N THR A 768 -3.65 -11.65 -13.47
CA THR A 768 -4.28 -12.08 -12.22
C THR A 768 -5.20 -13.26 -12.47
N TRP A 769 -5.15 -14.25 -11.58
CA TRP A 769 -6.01 -15.43 -11.58
C TRP A 769 -6.89 -15.40 -10.35
N PHE A 770 -8.16 -15.43 -10.57
CA PHE A 770 -9.17 -15.58 -9.54
C PHE A 770 -9.58 -17.06 -9.48
N ILE A 771 -9.35 -17.69 -8.34
CA ILE A 771 -9.68 -19.10 -8.10
C ILE A 771 -10.94 -19.15 -7.24
N ASP A 772 -12.00 -19.79 -7.76
CA ASP A 772 -13.25 -19.93 -7.02
C ASP A 772 -13.04 -20.76 -5.74
N ALA A 773 -13.94 -20.61 -4.77
CA ALA A 773 -13.89 -21.32 -3.49
C ALA A 773 -13.84 -22.85 -3.69
N GLY A 774 -12.92 -23.52 -2.98
CA GLY A 774 -12.75 -24.97 -3.06
C GLY A 774 -12.15 -25.50 -4.36
N ARG A 775 -11.58 -24.62 -5.23
CA ARG A 775 -11.01 -25.00 -6.54
C ARG A 775 -9.48 -25.06 -6.58
N ALA A 776 -8.82 -24.52 -5.58
CA ALA A 776 -7.37 -24.70 -5.42
C ALA A 776 -7.10 -26.15 -4.94
N PRO A 777 -6.00 -26.77 -5.38
CA PRO A 777 -5.66 -28.14 -5.00
C PRO A 777 -5.23 -28.20 -3.51
N ALA A 778 -6.21 -28.37 -2.62
CA ALA A 778 -5.96 -28.70 -1.24
C ALA A 778 -5.43 -30.14 -1.12
N ARG A 779 -4.60 -30.42 -0.11
CA ARG A 779 -4.05 -31.77 0.08
C ARG A 779 -5.16 -32.76 0.45
N ASP A 780 -5.18 -33.91 -0.21
CA ASP A 780 -6.11 -34.98 0.10
C ASP A 780 -5.60 -35.83 1.29
N THR A 781 -6.52 -36.44 2.02
CA THR A 781 -6.16 -37.31 3.16
C THR A 781 -5.34 -38.51 2.67
N GLY A 782 -4.13 -38.67 3.21
CA GLY A 782 -3.22 -39.77 2.83
C GLY A 782 -2.43 -39.52 1.54
N GLU A 783 -2.56 -38.38 0.89
CA GLU A 783 -1.75 -38.02 -0.29
C GLU A 783 -0.28 -37.81 0.10
N SER A 784 0.65 -38.46 -0.64
CA SER A 784 2.09 -38.24 -0.45
C SER A 784 2.51 -36.82 -0.86
N ASP A 785 3.62 -36.30 -0.30
CA ASP A 785 4.17 -35.00 -0.68
C ASP A 785 4.47 -34.94 -2.18
N ALA A 786 5.00 -36.02 -2.76
CA ALA A 786 5.28 -36.14 -4.18
C ALA A 786 4.01 -36.06 -5.05
N ALA A 787 2.98 -36.81 -4.69
CA ALA A 787 1.71 -36.80 -5.42
C ALA A 787 1.06 -35.43 -5.38
N HIS A 788 1.06 -34.77 -4.22
CA HIS A 788 0.55 -33.40 -4.07
C HIS A 788 1.35 -32.40 -4.91
N LEU A 789 2.70 -32.49 -4.91
CA LEU A 789 3.54 -31.61 -5.71
C LEU A 789 3.23 -31.74 -7.21
N VAL A 790 3.10 -32.98 -7.72
CA VAL A 790 2.71 -33.24 -9.13
C VAL A 790 1.34 -32.62 -9.41
N ARG A 791 0.35 -32.82 -8.56
CA ARG A 791 -1.01 -32.28 -8.72
C ARG A 791 -1.04 -30.75 -8.72
N VAL A 792 -0.29 -30.10 -7.83
CA VAL A 792 -0.19 -28.63 -7.80
C VAL A 792 0.46 -28.10 -9.07
N HIS A 793 1.55 -28.75 -9.56
CA HIS A 793 2.19 -28.33 -10.79
C HIS A 793 1.33 -28.58 -12.03
N THR A 794 0.60 -29.70 -12.10
CA THR A 794 -0.37 -29.98 -13.16
C THR A 794 -1.44 -28.88 -13.21
N TRP A 795 -2.02 -28.56 -12.06
CA TRP A 795 -3.01 -27.49 -11.92
C TRP A 795 -2.45 -26.14 -12.34
N ARG A 796 -1.25 -25.79 -11.86
CA ARG A 796 -0.59 -24.50 -12.18
C ARG A 796 -0.36 -24.33 -13.67
N VAL A 797 0.18 -25.36 -14.33
CA VAL A 797 0.47 -25.35 -15.77
C VAL A 797 -0.83 -25.25 -16.59
N ALA A 798 -1.87 -25.97 -16.21
CA ALA A 798 -3.18 -25.91 -16.88
C ALA A 798 -3.79 -24.49 -16.85
N LEU A 799 -3.55 -23.73 -15.78
CA LEU A 799 -4.01 -22.34 -15.66
C LEU A 799 -3.08 -21.34 -16.39
N GLY A 800 -1.92 -21.74 -16.84
CA GLY A 800 -0.87 -20.83 -17.28
C GLY A 800 -0.41 -19.90 -16.16
N LEU A 801 -0.47 -20.36 -14.90
CA LEU A 801 -0.02 -19.59 -13.73
C LEU A 801 1.50 -19.64 -13.66
N PRO A 802 2.20 -18.49 -13.53
CA PRO A 802 3.65 -18.48 -13.44
C PRO A 802 4.16 -19.18 -12.18
N ARG A 803 5.44 -19.57 -12.17
CA ARG A 803 6.07 -20.20 -11.01
C ARG A 803 6.01 -19.30 -9.78
N ARG A 804 6.19 -17.99 -9.96
CA ARG A 804 6.23 -17.00 -8.89
C ARG A 804 5.01 -16.10 -8.97
N CYS A 805 4.33 -15.95 -7.84
CA CYS A 805 3.15 -15.09 -7.75
C CYS A 805 2.94 -14.54 -6.33
N PHE A 806 2.06 -13.55 -6.22
CA PHE A 806 1.53 -13.08 -4.95
C PHE A 806 0.15 -13.69 -4.72
N LEU A 807 -0.01 -14.30 -3.56
CA LEU A 807 -1.23 -14.99 -3.13
C LEU A 807 -1.98 -14.14 -2.10
N ARG A 808 -3.31 -14.08 -2.25
CA ARG A 808 -4.26 -13.58 -1.23
C ARG A 808 -5.41 -14.56 -1.05
N VAL A 809 -5.87 -14.68 0.19
CA VAL A 809 -7.11 -15.37 0.52
C VAL A 809 -8.21 -14.33 0.62
N LEU A 810 -9.33 -14.54 -0.09
CA LEU A 810 -10.45 -13.60 -0.12
C LEU A 810 -11.59 -14.07 0.78
N THR A 811 -12.33 -13.15 1.38
CA THR A 811 -13.49 -13.48 2.23
C THR A 811 -14.71 -13.85 1.40
N ALA A 812 -14.86 -13.24 0.22
CA ALA A 812 -15.91 -13.53 -0.75
C ALA A 812 -15.44 -13.18 -2.16
N ARG A 813 -16.14 -13.67 -3.17
CA ARG A 813 -15.94 -13.22 -4.55
C ARG A 813 -16.33 -11.74 -4.62
N PRO A 814 -15.52 -10.87 -5.21
CA PRO A 814 -15.88 -9.47 -5.40
C PRO A 814 -17.04 -9.37 -6.40
N ALA A 815 -18.25 -9.37 -5.91
CA ALA A 815 -19.43 -9.00 -6.68
C ALA A 815 -19.62 -7.51 -6.50
N GLY A 816 -19.26 -6.73 -7.52
CA GLY A 816 -19.66 -5.32 -7.59
C GLY A 816 -18.93 -4.33 -6.68
N GLY A 817 -17.71 -4.59 -6.28
CA GLY A 817 -16.88 -3.64 -5.55
C GLY A 817 -16.36 -4.16 -4.23
N PHE A 818 -15.09 -3.91 -3.95
CA PHE A 818 -14.52 -4.01 -2.62
C PHE A 818 -15.16 -2.91 -1.76
N THR A 819 -16.23 -3.21 -1.09
CA THR A 819 -16.50 -2.57 0.19
C THR A 819 -15.33 -3.01 1.06
N GLY A 820 -14.39 -2.08 1.31
CA GLY A 820 -13.10 -2.41 1.88
C GLY A 820 -13.24 -3.30 3.11
N PRO A 821 -12.63 -4.49 3.11
CA PRO A 821 -12.50 -5.27 4.33
C PRO A 821 -11.77 -4.40 5.34
N ALA A 822 -12.07 -4.59 6.61
CA ALA A 822 -11.47 -3.81 7.68
C ALA A 822 -9.95 -3.68 7.48
N LEU A 823 -9.40 -2.48 7.61
CA LEU A 823 -7.98 -2.14 7.41
C LEU A 823 -7.01 -3.07 8.16
N HIS A 824 -7.50 -3.84 9.11
CA HIS A 824 -6.75 -4.77 9.98
C HIS A 824 -6.82 -6.24 9.55
N ASP A 825 -7.51 -6.58 8.46
CA ASP A 825 -7.57 -7.98 8.00
C ASP A 825 -6.19 -8.42 7.50
N LYS A 826 -5.58 -9.37 8.22
CA LYS A 826 -4.25 -9.92 7.90
C LYS A 826 -4.23 -10.66 6.55
N ASP A 827 -5.37 -11.20 6.13
CA ASP A 827 -5.50 -11.95 4.88
C ASP A 827 -5.46 -11.06 3.63
N ARG A 828 -5.60 -9.73 3.80
CA ARG A 828 -5.48 -8.76 2.70
C ARG A 828 -4.07 -8.61 2.15
N LYS A 829 -3.05 -8.89 2.97
CA LYS A 829 -1.67 -8.67 2.55
C LYS A 829 -1.23 -9.77 1.60
N PRO A 830 -0.77 -9.44 0.37
CA PRO A 830 -0.28 -10.46 -0.55
C PRO A 830 0.95 -11.14 0.04
N VAL A 831 1.02 -12.46 -0.09
CA VAL A 831 2.16 -13.29 0.29
C VAL A 831 2.85 -13.78 -0.98
N PHE A 832 4.16 -13.58 -1.07
CA PHE A 832 4.93 -14.12 -2.19
C PHE A 832 5.00 -15.64 -2.09
N VAL A 833 4.76 -16.33 -3.19
CA VAL A 833 4.82 -17.79 -3.35
C VAL A 833 5.70 -18.11 -4.54
N ASP A 834 6.68 -18.99 -4.34
CA ASP A 834 7.41 -19.67 -5.40
C ASP A 834 7.05 -21.16 -5.32
N PHE A 835 6.45 -21.71 -6.37
CA PHE A 835 6.03 -23.10 -6.41
C PHE A 835 7.20 -24.10 -6.49
N ALA A 836 8.42 -23.64 -6.67
CA ALA A 836 9.64 -24.44 -6.57
C ALA A 836 10.31 -24.34 -5.19
N HIS A 837 9.63 -23.77 -4.18
CA HIS A 837 10.15 -23.63 -2.82
C HIS A 837 9.25 -24.40 -1.85
N ALA A 838 9.75 -25.46 -1.23
CA ALA A 838 8.97 -26.39 -0.40
C ALA A 838 8.10 -25.68 0.67
N HIS A 839 8.67 -24.74 1.41
CA HIS A 839 7.95 -24.07 2.52
C HIS A 839 6.99 -22.97 2.04
N LEU A 840 7.24 -22.30 0.91
CA LEU A 840 6.29 -21.36 0.31
C LEU A 840 5.14 -22.11 -0.37
N LEU A 841 5.40 -23.32 -0.91
CA LEU A 841 4.34 -24.22 -1.36
C LEU A 841 3.38 -24.56 -0.22
N ARG A 842 3.88 -24.85 1.00
CA ARG A 842 3.03 -25.07 2.17
C ARG A 842 2.22 -23.83 2.59
N VAL A 843 2.68 -22.62 2.27
CA VAL A 843 1.84 -21.41 2.43
C VAL A 843 0.65 -21.46 1.50
N PHE A 844 0.86 -21.86 0.24
CA PHE A 844 -0.21 -22.06 -0.74
C PHE A 844 -1.17 -23.19 -0.29
N GLU A 845 -0.66 -24.33 0.15
CA GLU A 845 -1.45 -25.46 0.66
C GLU A 845 -2.40 -25.03 1.80
N ARG A 846 -1.87 -24.28 2.76
CA ARG A 846 -2.67 -23.76 3.88
C ARG A 846 -3.78 -22.81 3.39
N ALA A 847 -3.49 -21.99 2.41
CA ALA A 847 -4.48 -21.10 1.81
C ALA A 847 -5.56 -21.89 1.05
N ALA A 848 -5.15 -22.90 0.27
CA ALA A 848 -6.07 -23.80 -0.44
C ALA A 848 -6.97 -24.59 0.52
N ALA A 849 -6.40 -25.08 1.63
CA ALA A 849 -7.12 -25.82 2.68
C ALA A 849 -8.22 -24.98 3.38
N THR A 850 -8.18 -23.66 3.28
CA THR A 850 -9.28 -22.81 3.80
C THR A 850 -10.59 -22.98 3.05
N GLY A 851 -10.55 -23.54 1.83
CA GLY A 851 -11.70 -23.62 0.93
C GLY A 851 -12.22 -22.26 0.44
N ARG A 852 -11.56 -21.15 0.82
CA ARG A 852 -11.93 -19.77 0.43
C ARG A 852 -11.43 -19.45 -0.98
N PRO A 853 -12.02 -18.46 -1.66
CA PRO A 853 -11.50 -17.98 -2.94
C PRO A 853 -10.07 -17.44 -2.79
N LEU A 854 -9.25 -17.68 -3.82
CA LEU A 854 -7.88 -17.20 -3.86
C LEU A 854 -7.69 -16.22 -5.01
N LEU A 855 -6.84 -15.22 -4.77
CA LEU A 855 -6.35 -14.31 -5.79
C LEU A 855 -4.85 -14.53 -5.95
N LEU A 856 -4.43 -14.89 -7.15
CA LEU A 856 -3.03 -15.07 -7.51
C LEU A 856 -2.66 -14.01 -8.54
N THR A 857 -1.64 -13.23 -8.26
CA THR A 857 -1.14 -12.18 -9.15
C THR A 857 0.31 -12.49 -9.52
N GLU A 858 0.67 -12.40 -10.79
CA GLU A 858 2.05 -12.63 -11.22
C GLU A 858 3.04 -11.79 -10.42
N ALA A 859 4.18 -12.35 -10.07
CA ALA A 859 5.31 -11.58 -9.54
C ALA A 859 5.95 -10.82 -10.71
N LEU A 860 5.62 -9.55 -10.82
CA LEU A 860 6.16 -8.65 -11.85
C LEU A 860 6.49 -7.30 -11.21
N PRO A 861 7.72 -6.77 -11.29
CA PRO A 861 8.91 -7.50 -11.79
C PRO A 861 9.13 -8.81 -11.06
N ASP A 862 9.69 -9.80 -11.76
CA ASP A 862 10.28 -10.93 -11.06
C ASP A 862 11.44 -10.41 -10.20
N PRO A 863 11.62 -10.84 -8.95
CA PRO A 863 12.76 -10.39 -8.12
C PRO A 863 14.12 -10.51 -8.81
N TYR A 864 14.29 -11.48 -9.71
CA TYR A 864 15.53 -11.66 -10.47
C TYR A 864 15.72 -10.64 -11.62
N ASP A 865 14.66 -9.91 -11.99
CA ASP A 865 14.70 -8.81 -12.97
C ASP A 865 14.91 -7.45 -12.28
N ALA A 866 15.04 -7.42 -10.96
CA ALA A 866 15.20 -6.21 -10.18
C ALA A 866 16.54 -5.51 -10.47
N PRO A 867 16.67 -4.20 -10.20
CA PRO A 867 17.92 -3.46 -10.31
C PRO A 867 19.05 -4.12 -9.49
N ALA A 868 20.26 -4.07 -10.04
CA ALA A 868 21.44 -4.60 -9.39
C ALA A 868 22.22 -3.51 -8.64
N ARG A 869 22.89 -3.88 -7.56
CA ARG A 869 23.96 -3.12 -6.92
C ARG A 869 25.30 -3.34 -7.62
N PRO A 870 26.33 -2.55 -7.30
CA PRO A 870 27.68 -2.75 -7.83
C PRO A 870 28.29 -4.14 -7.56
N ASP A 871 27.86 -4.80 -6.48
CA ASP A 871 28.23 -6.17 -6.11
C ASP A 871 27.58 -7.25 -7.00
N GLY A 872 26.71 -6.85 -7.92
CA GLY A 872 25.97 -7.74 -8.82
C GLY A 872 24.69 -8.34 -8.23
N HIS A 873 24.44 -8.17 -6.93
CA HIS A 873 23.21 -8.62 -6.29
C HIS A 873 22.03 -7.74 -6.68
N ARG A 874 20.89 -8.38 -6.95
CA ARG A 874 19.65 -7.69 -7.34
C ARG A 874 18.70 -7.58 -6.16
N TYR A 875 18.02 -6.42 -6.06
CA TYR A 875 17.10 -6.12 -4.97
C TYR A 875 15.79 -5.58 -5.50
N ALA A 876 14.67 -6.15 -5.07
CA ALA A 876 13.37 -5.60 -5.40
C ALA A 876 13.31 -4.14 -4.93
N THR A 877 13.13 -3.24 -5.89
CA THR A 877 13.20 -1.78 -5.66
C THR A 877 11.95 -1.12 -6.15
N GLU A 878 11.43 -0.16 -5.37
CA GLU A 878 10.29 0.68 -5.72
C GLU A 878 10.73 2.15 -5.74
N PHE A 879 10.34 2.86 -6.78
CA PHE A 879 10.60 4.28 -6.95
C PHE A 879 9.32 5.06 -6.76
N VAL A 880 9.40 6.20 -6.05
CA VAL A 880 8.30 7.16 -5.90
C VAL A 880 8.65 8.38 -6.74
N ILE A 881 8.00 8.47 -7.90
CA ILE A 881 8.23 9.52 -8.89
C ILE A 881 7.06 10.49 -8.82
N GLU A 882 7.33 11.76 -8.58
CA GLU A 882 6.31 12.80 -8.60
C GLU A 882 6.27 13.50 -9.95
N LEU A 883 5.05 13.56 -10.50
CA LEU A 883 4.74 14.24 -11.76
C LEU A 883 3.89 15.45 -11.43
N PRO A 884 4.42 16.68 -11.57
CA PRO A 884 3.63 17.91 -11.44
C PRO A 884 2.73 18.08 -12.66
N SER A 885 1.61 18.77 -12.50
CA SER A 885 0.83 19.21 -13.67
C SER A 885 1.67 20.14 -14.55
N ALA A 886 1.49 20.02 -15.86
CA ALA A 886 2.13 20.96 -16.78
C ALA A 886 1.63 22.38 -16.47
N PRO A 887 2.52 23.41 -16.52
CA PRO A 887 2.07 24.79 -16.41
C PRO A 887 1.02 25.04 -17.50
N ALA A 888 -0.10 25.65 -17.12
CA ALA A 888 -1.10 26.04 -18.11
C ALA A 888 -0.42 26.93 -19.17
N ASP A 889 -0.56 26.54 -20.42
CA ASP A 889 -0.03 27.31 -21.55
C ASP A 889 -0.66 28.72 -21.50
N ARG A 890 0.14 29.71 -21.08
CA ARG A 890 -0.32 31.12 -20.90
C ARG A 890 -0.57 31.83 -22.23
N GLY A 891 -0.71 31.09 -23.33
CA GLY A 891 -0.97 31.62 -24.63
C GLY A 891 -2.40 31.37 -25.09
N ARG A 892 -3.24 32.41 -25.02
CA ARG A 892 -4.55 32.61 -25.65
C ARG A 892 -5.78 32.63 -24.76
N HIS A 893 -5.81 33.55 -23.83
CA HIS A 893 -7.04 34.27 -23.54
C HIS A 893 -6.71 35.75 -23.24
N THR A 894 -6.34 36.48 -24.30
CA THR A 894 -6.50 37.90 -24.32
C THR A 894 -7.79 38.18 -25.06
N CYS A 895 -8.67 38.90 -24.39
CA CYS A 895 -9.97 39.49 -24.78
C CYS A 895 -11.15 38.56 -24.73
#